data_e5559a5b8dcef92dc1c2966f07486370
#
_entry.id   e5559a5b8dcef92dc1c2966f07486370
#
_cell.length_a   1.000
_cell.length_b   1.000
_cell.length_c   1.000
_cell.angle_alpha   90.00
_cell.angle_beta   90.00
_cell.angle_gamma   90.00
#
_symmetry.space_group_name_H-M   'P 1'
#
loop_
_entity.id
_entity.type
_entity.pdbx_description
1 polymer ?
#
loop_
_entity_poly.entity_id
_entity_poly.type
_entity_poly.pdbx_seq_one_letter_code
_entity_poly.pdbx_strand_id
1 'polypeptide(L)'
;SNYFRWFGSPEDPFGWYYNLLALMTHVSDASLWMRLPDLIAGLVCWLLLSREVLPRLGPAVTSSKAANWAAGLVLLTAWMPFDNGLRPEPIIAVGSLITYVLIERSMRYSRLTPAALAVITAAFTLGVQPTGLIAVAALIAGGRPILRILVRRHRLVGTLPLVAPMLAAGTVILTVVFADQTLSTVLEATRIRTAIGPSQAWYTENLRYYYLILPTVDGSLARRFGFLITALCLFTAVFIMLRRKRVPGVARGPAWRLMGVIFGTMFFLMFTPTKWVHHFGLFAAVGAAMAALTTVLVSPKVLHWSRNRMAFLAAVMFVLALCFATTNGWWYVSSYGVPFNNSMPKIGGISISTIFFALFVITAVYAAWLHFADTSRGEGRLARALTAAPIPLAAGFMALVFIGSMVAGIVRQYPTYSNAWDNLREFSGGCGLADDVLVEPDSNAGFMAPLKTGEPDNYGPLGPLGGVSPTGFTPNGVPDRTLAESVKETSVPQPGTDYDWDAPTKLKTPGINASTVPLPYGLDPQRVPLAGSYTTGAQQQSRLTSAWYQLPKADAGHPLVVVTAAGTIAGDSILHHHTKGQTVVLEFGKPGPGGSVLPAGRLTPYDLYGEQPKVWRNLRFARSQMPADAVAVRVVAEDLSLTLDDWIAVTPPRVPELRSLQEYIGSKQPVLMDWAVGLAFPCQQPMLHVYGVTEIPKFRITPDYNAKKQDTDTWQDGVNGGLLGITDLLLRAHVMSTYLSHDWGRDWGSLRKFDTLVDAPPAELDLGTATHFGWWSPGEIRIKP
;
A
#
# COMPACT_ATOMS: atom_id res chain seq x y z
N SER A 1 13.38 -2.43 -5.49
CA SER A 1 14.18 -3.18 -4.55
C SER A 1 14.98 -4.24 -5.27
N ASN A 2 16.17 -4.42 -4.87
CA ASN A 2 17.22 -4.99 -5.64
C ASN A 2 17.77 -6.29 -5.03
N TYR A 3 16.94 -7.29 -4.81
CA TYR A 3 17.33 -8.56 -4.24
C TYR A 3 18.53 -9.22 -4.95
N PHE A 4 18.55 -9.12 -6.27
CA PHE A 4 19.50 -9.89 -7.08
C PHE A 4 20.86 -9.22 -7.15
N ARG A 5 20.95 -7.91 -7.01
CA ARG A 5 22.23 -7.21 -6.98
C ARG A 5 23.07 -7.56 -5.76
N TRP A 6 22.46 -7.95 -4.67
CA TRP A 6 23.16 -8.43 -3.49
C TRP A 6 24.01 -9.67 -3.78
N PHE A 7 23.65 -10.40 -4.83
CA PHE A 7 24.32 -11.62 -5.25
C PHE A 7 25.04 -11.46 -6.60
N GLY A 8 25.34 -10.23 -7.00
CA GLY A 8 26.05 -9.96 -8.24
C GLY A 8 25.22 -10.09 -9.51
N SER A 9 23.89 -10.10 -9.39
CA SER A 9 22.98 -10.04 -10.52
C SER A 9 22.10 -8.81 -10.45
N PRO A 10 21.46 -8.35 -11.56
CA PRO A 10 20.54 -7.22 -11.56
C PRO A 10 19.35 -7.47 -10.64
N GLU A 11 18.67 -6.40 -10.28
CA GLU A 11 17.50 -6.41 -9.38
C GLU A 11 16.45 -7.43 -9.74
N ASP A 12 16.13 -7.46 -11.01
CA ASP A 12 15.16 -8.36 -11.60
C ASP A 12 15.80 -8.95 -12.85
N PRO A 13 15.80 -10.26 -13.05
CA PRO A 13 16.35 -10.87 -14.23
C PRO A 13 15.71 -10.38 -15.53
N PHE A 14 14.60 -9.66 -15.43
CA PHE A 14 13.86 -9.10 -16.55
C PHE A 14 13.70 -7.57 -16.49
N GLY A 15 14.51 -6.88 -15.70
CA GLY A 15 14.29 -5.49 -15.25
C GLY A 15 14.45 -4.36 -16.27
N TRP A 16 14.48 -4.59 -17.60
CA TRP A 16 14.71 -3.55 -18.60
C TRP A 16 13.76 -2.35 -18.47
N TYR A 17 12.51 -2.57 -18.08
CA TYR A 17 11.52 -1.52 -17.92
C TYR A 17 11.87 -0.58 -16.76
N TYR A 18 12.39 -1.10 -15.66
CA TYR A 18 12.80 -0.27 -14.53
C TYR A 18 14.00 0.62 -14.85
N ASN A 19 14.91 0.16 -15.70
CA ASN A 19 16.00 1.00 -16.21
C ASN A 19 15.45 2.19 -17.03
N LEU A 20 14.38 1.97 -17.79
CA LEU A 20 13.69 3.04 -18.50
C LEU A 20 12.97 4.00 -17.55
N LEU A 21 12.30 3.48 -16.51
CA LEU A 21 11.65 4.31 -15.48
C LEU A 21 12.65 5.16 -14.71
N ALA A 22 13.85 4.65 -14.46
CA ALA A 22 14.91 5.38 -13.77
C ALA A 22 15.31 6.67 -14.49
N LEU A 23 15.07 6.77 -15.80
CA LEU A 23 15.31 8.02 -16.54
C LEU A 23 14.40 9.16 -16.08
N MET A 24 13.24 8.86 -15.50
CA MET A 24 12.33 9.89 -14.98
C MET A 24 12.91 10.64 -13.78
N THR A 25 13.78 10.01 -13.00
CA THR A 25 14.46 10.65 -11.85
C THR A 25 15.39 11.79 -12.26
N HIS A 26 15.82 11.83 -13.55
CA HIS A 26 16.58 12.95 -14.08
C HIS A 26 15.71 14.16 -14.44
N VAL A 27 14.38 13.98 -14.45
CA VAL A 27 13.43 15.05 -14.76
C VAL A 27 12.94 15.73 -13.49
N SER A 28 12.46 14.95 -12.53
CA SER A 28 11.96 15.44 -11.25
C SER A 28 11.85 14.31 -10.23
N ASP A 29 12.03 14.64 -8.95
CA ASP A 29 11.83 13.72 -7.83
C ASP A 29 10.36 13.64 -7.38
N ALA A 30 9.49 14.52 -7.89
CA ALA A 30 8.08 14.51 -7.53
C ALA A 30 7.38 13.18 -7.91
N SER A 31 6.59 12.65 -6.99
CA SER A 31 5.88 11.37 -7.16
C SER A 31 5.01 11.32 -8.42
N LEU A 32 4.43 12.45 -8.82
CA LEU A 32 3.63 12.54 -10.04
C LEU A 32 4.45 12.27 -11.30
N TRP A 33 5.68 12.79 -11.38
CA TRP A 33 6.58 12.56 -12.52
C TRP A 33 7.01 11.10 -12.61
N MET A 34 7.24 10.45 -11.48
CA MET A 34 7.54 9.02 -11.42
C MET A 34 6.36 8.14 -11.89
N ARG A 35 5.12 8.60 -11.70
CA ARG A 35 3.89 7.92 -12.15
C ARG A 35 3.52 8.24 -13.61
N LEU A 36 4.11 9.27 -14.20
CA LEU A 36 3.75 9.72 -15.55
C LEU A 36 3.83 8.63 -16.62
N PRO A 37 4.85 7.75 -16.67
CA PRO A 37 4.90 6.64 -17.62
C PRO A 37 3.67 5.73 -17.55
N ASP A 38 3.19 5.43 -16.34
CA ASP A 38 2.02 4.57 -16.12
C ASP A 38 0.72 5.26 -16.52
N LEU A 39 0.62 6.57 -16.31
CA LEU A 39 -0.51 7.37 -16.80
C LEU A 39 -0.53 7.43 -18.33
N ILE A 40 0.64 7.61 -18.98
CA ILE A 40 0.78 7.55 -20.42
C ILE A 40 0.41 6.16 -20.95
N ALA A 41 0.83 5.09 -20.29
CA ALA A 41 0.45 3.72 -20.63
C ALA A 41 -1.08 3.55 -20.61
N GLY A 42 -1.78 4.15 -19.65
CA GLY A 42 -3.26 4.19 -19.60
C GLY A 42 -3.87 4.87 -20.82
N LEU A 43 -3.34 6.02 -21.22
CA LEU A 43 -3.78 6.71 -22.43
C LEU A 43 -3.50 5.89 -23.69
N VAL A 44 -2.34 5.26 -23.79
CA VAL A 44 -1.99 4.36 -24.90
C VAL A 44 -2.94 3.16 -24.93
N CYS A 45 -3.24 2.54 -23.80
CA CYS A 45 -4.26 1.50 -23.72
C CYS A 45 -5.61 1.98 -24.22
N TRP A 46 -6.07 3.17 -23.84
CA TRP A 46 -7.31 3.75 -24.35
C TRP A 46 -7.30 3.98 -25.87
N LEU A 47 -6.20 4.49 -26.41
CA LEU A 47 -6.03 4.69 -27.85
C LEU A 47 -6.05 3.36 -28.61
N LEU A 48 -5.34 2.34 -28.12
CA LEU A 48 -5.35 1.00 -28.70
C LEU A 48 -6.73 0.36 -28.60
N LEU A 49 -7.41 0.48 -27.48
CA LEU A 49 -8.78 -0.01 -27.33
C LEU A 49 -9.71 0.65 -28.33
N SER A 50 -9.81 1.98 -28.30
CA SER A 50 -10.80 2.72 -29.11
C SER A 50 -10.54 2.62 -30.61
N ARG A 51 -9.26 2.66 -31.06
CA ARG A 51 -8.92 2.69 -32.47
C ARG A 51 -8.64 1.34 -33.11
N GLU A 52 -8.21 0.35 -32.32
CA GLU A 52 -7.77 -0.93 -32.84
C GLU A 52 -8.61 -2.11 -32.33
N VAL A 53 -8.87 -2.23 -31.01
CA VAL A 53 -9.50 -3.43 -30.45
C VAL A 53 -11.02 -3.42 -30.67
N LEU A 54 -11.70 -2.34 -30.25
CA LEU A 54 -13.16 -2.25 -30.37
C LEU A 54 -13.66 -2.38 -31.81
N PRO A 55 -13.01 -1.75 -32.86
CA PRO A 55 -13.40 -1.96 -34.26
C PRO A 55 -13.31 -3.42 -34.72
N ARG A 56 -12.34 -4.17 -34.18
CA ARG A 56 -12.17 -5.60 -34.52
C ARG A 56 -13.22 -6.49 -33.91
N LEU A 57 -13.83 -6.08 -32.79
CA LEU A 57 -14.93 -6.82 -32.16
C LEU A 57 -16.23 -6.70 -32.96
N GLY A 58 -16.31 -5.78 -33.91
CA GLY A 58 -17.38 -5.67 -34.89
C GLY A 58 -18.17 -4.35 -34.84
N PRO A 59 -18.94 -4.06 -35.90
CA PRO A 59 -19.65 -2.80 -36.04
C PRO A 59 -20.72 -2.55 -34.95
N ALA A 60 -21.29 -3.60 -34.35
CA ALA A 60 -22.23 -3.44 -33.23
C ALA A 60 -21.55 -2.87 -31.97
N VAL A 61 -20.25 -3.15 -31.77
CA VAL A 61 -19.48 -2.63 -30.64
C VAL A 61 -19.11 -1.16 -30.88
N THR A 62 -18.58 -0.84 -32.06
CA THR A 62 -18.15 0.54 -32.38
C THR A 62 -19.30 1.53 -32.50
N SER A 63 -20.44 1.12 -33.02
CA SER A 63 -21.60 1.99 -33.13
C SER A 63 -22.36 2.18 -31.80
N SER A 64 -22.09 1.38 -30.80
CA SER A 64 -22.77 1.46 -29.51
C SER A 64 -22.09 2.47 -28.59
N LYS A 65 -22.74 3.61 -28.34
CA LYS A 65 -22.27 4.59 -27.35
C LYS A 65 -22.12 3.95 -25.95
N ALA A 66 -23.05 3.08 -25.55
CA ALA A 66 -22.99 2.40 -24.27
C ALA A 66 -21.75 1.47 -24.16
N ALA A 67 -21.39 0.76 -25.24
CA ALA A 67 -20.18 -0.09 -25.26
C ALA A 67 -18.89 0.75 -25.16
N ASN A 68 -18.84 1.89 -25.84
CA ASN A 68 -17.69 2.78 -25.77
C ASN A 68 -17.53 3.39 -24.37
N TRP A 69 -18.63 3.81 -23.74
CA TRP A 69 -18.61 4.25 -22.34
C TRP A 69 -18.25 3.11 -21.38
N ALA A 70 -18.75 1.91 -21.59
CA ALA A 70 -18.36 0.75 -20.78
C ALA A 70 -16.86 0.49 -20.85
N ALA A 71 -16.28 0.54 -22.06
CA ALA A 71 -14.84 0.37 -22.23
C ALA A 71 -14.04 1.44 -21.47
N GLY A 72 -14.37 2.71 -21.67
CA GLY A 72 -13.63 3.82 -21.03
C GLY A 72 -13.75 3.81 -19.50
N LEU A 73 -14.98 3.63 -18.98
CA LEU A 73 -15.21 3.66 -17.55
C LEU A 73 -14.65 2.43 -16.83
N VAL A 74 -14.74 1.23 -17.43
CA VAL A 74 -14.13 0.02 -16.86
C VAL A 74 -12.60 0.11 -16.92
N LEU A 75 -12.01 0.64 -18.00
CA LEU A 75 -10.57 0.91 -18.04
C LEU A 75 -10.17 1.85 -16.91
N LEU A 76 -10.85 2.99 -16.75
CA LEU A 76 -10.56 3.97 -15.72
C LEU A 76 -10.66 3.37 -14.31
N THR A 77 -11.76 2.66 -14.02
CA THR A 77 -12.00 2.09 -12.70
C THR A 77 -11.12 0.90 -12.36
N ALA A 78 -10.55 0.21 -13.34
CA ALA A 78 -9.53 -0.80 -13.11
C ALA A 78 -8.12 -0.17 -13.04
N TRP A 79 -7.85 0.86 -13.84
CA TRP A 79 -6.55 1.51 -13.85
C TRP A 79 -6.21 2.22 -12.55
N MET A 80 -7.17 2.97 -12.00
CA MET A 80 -6.95 3.74 -10.77
C MET A 80 -6.42 2.92 -9.60
N PRO A 81 -6.99 1.76 -9.22
CA PRO A 81 -6.54 1.00 -8.05
C PRO A 81 -5.39 0.03 -8.32
N PHE A 82 -5.05 -0.26 -9.58
CA PHE A 82 -4.05 -1.26 -9.92
C PHE A 82 -2.84 -0.70 -10.66
N ASP A 83 -3.03 0.26 -11.56
CA ASP A 83 -2.05 0.63 -12.58
C ASP A 83 -1.60 2.11 -12.46
N ASN A 84 -1.76 2.70 -11.29
CA ASN A 84 -1.43 4.11 -11.02
C ASN A 84 -0.24 4.24 -10.05
N GLY A 85 0.85 3.57 -10.35
CA GLY A 85 2.08 3.59 -9.55
C GLY A 85 3.24 2.96 -10.28
N LEU A 86 4.45 2.97 -9.71
CA LEU A 86 5.66 2.39 -10.30
C LEU A 86 5.59 0.86 -10.34
N ARG A 87 4.76 0.33 -11.24
CA ARG A 87 4.55 -1.11 -11.39
C ARG A 87 4.68 -1.53 -12.85
N PRO A 88 5.02 -2.79 -13.10
CA PRO A 88 5.17 -3.30 -14.46
C PRO A 88 3.83 -3.59 -15.15
N GLU A 89 2.73 -3.74 -14.42
CA GLU A 89 1.42 -4.08 -14.98
C GLU A 89 0.95 -3.11 -16.08
N PRO A 90 1.11 -1.79 -15.95
CA PRO A 90 0.74 -0.82 -16.99
C PRO A 90 1.39 -1.10 -18.35
N ILE A 91 2.70 -1.27 -18.40
CA ILE A 91 3.41 -1.52 -19.66
C ILE A 91 3.10 -2.92 -20.20
N ILE A 92 2.88 -3.88 -19.33
CA ILE A 92 2.45 -5.24 -19.71
C ILE A 92 1.04 -5.21 -20.32
N ALA A 93 0.12 -4.40 -19.81
CA ALA A 93 -1.20 -4.21 -20.41
C ALA A 93 -1.10 -3.62 -21.83
N VAL A 94 -0.23 -2.61 -22.02
CA VAL A 94 0.07 -2.07 -23.36
C VAL A 94 0.63 -3.15 -24.28
N GLY A 95 1.65 -3.87 -23.85
CA GLY A 95 2.30 -4.93 -24.63
C GLY A 95 1.33 -6.05 -25.02
N SER A 96 0.44 -6.43 -24.11
CA SER A 96 -0.59 -7.44 -24.38
C SER A 96 -1.60 -6.98 -25.46
N LEU A 97 -2.05 -5.72 -25.40
CA LEU A 97 -2.94 -5.16 -26.41
C LEU A 97 -2.25 -5.04 -27.78
N ILE A 98 -1.00 -4.57 -27.83
CA ILE A 98 -0.23 -4.50 -29.06
C ILE A 98 -0.08 -5.90 -29.67
N THR A 99 0.28 -6.89 -28.84
CA THR A 99 0.39 -8.29 -29.28
C THR A 99 -0.93 -8.78 -29.88
N TYR A 100 -2.04 -8.56 -29.19
CA TYR A 100 -3.37 -8.93 -29.67
C TYR A 100 -3.70 -8.26 -31.03
N VAL A 101 -3.48 -6.95 -31.13
CA VAL A 101 -3.75 -6.18 -32.36
C VAL A 101 -2.89 -6.67 -33.53
N LEU A 102 -1.62 -6.96 -33.29
CA LEU A 102 -0.70 -7.47 -34.32
C LEU A 102 -1.11 -8.87 -34.80
N ILE A 103 -1.57 -9.73 -33.90
CA ILE A 103 -2.12 -11.03 -34.26
C ILE A 103 -3.40 -10.87 -35.12
N GLU A 104 -4.31 -9.96 -34.76
CA GLU A 104 -5.51 -9.68 -35.54
C GLU A 104 -5.14 -9.09 -36.94
N ARG A 105 -4.15 -8.22 -37.01
CA ARG A 105 -3.63 -7.67 -38.28
C ARG A 105 -3.03 -8.77 -39.18
N SER A 106 -2.24 -9.69 -38.57
CA SER A 106 -1.68 -10.83 -39.29
C SER A 106 -2.75 -11.67 -39.96
N MET A 107 -3.83 -11.96 -39.23
CA MET A 107 -4.95 -12.72 -39.76
C MET A 107 -5.73 -11.98 -40.84
N ARG A 108 -6.01 -10.67 -40.64
CA ARG A 108 -6.77 -9.86 -41.59
C ARG A 108 -6.08 -9.75 -42.94
N TYR A 109 -4.76 -9.54 -42.92
CA TYR A 109 -3.96 -9.33 -44.15
C TYR A 109 -3.27 -10.63 -44.63
N SER A 110 -3.43 -11.74 -43.91
CA SER A 110 -2.73 -13.01 -44.20
C SER A 110 -1.21 -12.84 -44.33
N ARG A 111 -0.62 -11.94 -43.57
CA ARG A 111 0.82 -11.62 -43.53
C ARG A 111 1.46 -12.09 -42.25
N LEU A 112 2.73 -12.59 -42.37
CA LEU A 112 3.46 -13.09 -41.18
C LEU A 112 4.29 -12.00 -40.49
N THR A 113 4.59 -10.87 -41.19
CA THR A 113 5.31 -9.75 -40.54
C THR A 113 4.64 -9.22 -39.26
N PRO A 114 3.30 -8.96 -39.24
CA PRO A 114 2.66 -8.58 -37.97
C PRO A 114 2.73 -9.69 -36.91
N ALA A 115 2.75 -10.97 -37.30
CA ALA A 115 2.92 -12.06 -36.34
C ALA A 115 4.34 -12.08 -35.76
N ALA A 116 5.38 -11.81 -36.54
CA ALA A 116 6.75 -11.68 -36.03
C ALA A 116 6.89 -10.50 -35.08
N LEU A 117 6.28 -9.35 -35.42
CA LEU A 117 6.23 -8.19 -34.51
C LEU A 117 5.45 -8.50 -33.23
N ALA A 118 4.39 -9.33 -33.29
CA ALA A 118 3.67 -9.79 -32.10
C ALA A 118 4.56 -10.68 -31.21
N VAL A 119 5.42 -11.51 -31.82
CA VAL A 119 6.39 -12.33 -31.05
C VAL A 119 7.41 -11.42 -30.36
N ILE A 120 7.96 -10.41 -31.03
CA ILE A 120 8.86 -9.42 -30.42
C ILE A 120 8.17 -8.73 -29.26
N THR A 121 6.99 -8.19 -29.48
CA THR A 121 6.25 -7.47 -28.44
C THR A 121 5.95 -8.37 -27.25
N ALA A 122 5.55 -9.63 -27.49
CA ALA A 122 5.28 -10.58 -26.43
C ALA A 122 6.55 -10.95 -25.66
N ALA A 123 7.69 -11.10 -26.34
CA ALA A 123 8.99 -11.37 -25.71
C ALA A 123 9.43 -10.21 -24.81
N PHE A 124 9.34 -8.95 -25.29
CA PHE A 124 9.62 -7.78 -24.48
C PHE A 124 8.64 -7.62 -23.30
N THR A 125 7.36 -7.92 -23.50
CA THR A 125 6.36 -7.89 -22.44
C THR A 125 6.64 -8.94 -21.38
N LEU A 126 7.03 -10.15 -21.77
CA LEU A 126 7.45 -11.20 -20.84
C LEU A 126 8.75 -10.82 -20.13
N GLY A 127 9.66 -10.16 -20.83
CA GLY A 127 10.93 -9.66 -20.28
C GLY A 127 10.78 -8.52 -19.27
N VAL A 128 9.57 -7.99 -19.03
CA VAL A 128 9.32 -7.01 -17.96
C VAL A 128 9.19 -7.75 -16.63
N GLN A 129 8.37 -8.80 -16.60
CA GLN A 129 8.05 -9.57 -15.40
C GLN A 129 7.32 -10.88 -15.79
N PRO A 130 7.32 -11.93 -14.96
CA PRO A 130 6.60 -13.19 -15.24
C PRO A 130 5.11 -13.02 -15.57
N THR A 131 4.45 -12.00 -15.06
CA THR A 131 3.06 -11.67 -15.41
C THR A 131 2.89 -11.27 -16.88
N GLY A 132 3.96 -10.91 -17.59
CA GLY A 132 3.99 -10.69 -19.04
C GLY A 132 3.59 -11.92 -19.88
N LEU A 133 3.41 -13.08 -19.28
CA LEU A 133 2.78 -14.26 -19.90
C LEU A 133 1.38 -13.99 -20.49
N ILE A 134 0.72 -12.87 -20.12
CA ILE A 134 -0.52 -12.42 -20.78
C ILE A 134 -0.32 -12.18 -22.27
N ALA A 135 0.82 -11.64 -22.69
CA ALA A 135 1.13 -11.47 -24.11
C ALA A 135 1.34 -12.82 -24.82
N VAL A 136 1.91 -13.81 -24.11
CA VAL A 136 2.00 -15.19 -24.63
C VAL A 136 0.61 -15.81 -24.77
N ALA A 137 -0.31 -15.54 -23.82
CA ALA A 137 -1.71 -15.94 -23.95
C ALA A 137 -2.35 -15.36 -25.23
N ALA A 138 -2.03 -14.11 -25.58
CA ALA A 138 -2.50 -13.49 -26.82
C ALA A 138 -1.94 -14.18 -28.08
N LEU A 139 -0.66 -14.59 -28.08
CA LEU A 139 -0.07 -15.38 -29.17
C LEU A 139 -0.78 -16.73 -29.31
N ILE A 140 -1.00 -17.45 -28.21
CA ILE A 140 -1.65 -18.76 -28.20
C ILE A 140 -3.09 -18.67 -28.69
N ALA A 141 -3.84 -17.64 -28.25
CA ALA A 141 -5.21 -17.40 -28.70
C ALA A 141 -5.31 -17.21 -30.23
N GLY A 142 -4.27 -16.63 -30.83
CA GLY A 142 -4.14 -16.49 -32.28
C GLY A 142 -3.43 -17.64 -32.99
N GLY A 143 -2.88 -18.62 -32.29
CA GLY A 143 -1.99 -19.65 -32.82
C GLY A 143 -2.58 -20.47 -33.97
N ARG A 144 -3.81 -20.98 -33.81
CA ARG A 144 -4.46 -21.78 -34.85
C ARG A 144 -4.64 -21.05 -36.21
N PRO A 145 -5.12 -19.80 -36.25
CA PRO A 145 -5.16 -19.04 -37.52
C PRO A 145 -3.78 -18.76 -38.11
N ILE A 146 -2.80 -18.40 -37.27
CA ILE A 146 -1.42 -18.13 -37.72
C ILE A 146 -0.80 -19.40 -38.32
N LEU A 147 -0.98 -20.55 -37.67
CA LEU A 147 -0.50 -21.81 -38.18
C LEU A 147 -1.10 -22.14 -39.57
N ARG A 148 -2.38 -21.83 -39.80
CA ARG A 148 -2.99 -21.97 -41.13
C ARG A 148 -2.32 -21.10 -42.18
N ILE A 149 -1.93 -19.87 -41.84
CA ILE A 149 -1.18 -18.99 -42.74
C ILE A 149 0.20 -19.59 -43.02
N LEU A 150 0.89 -20.07 -42.00
CA LEU A 150 2.19 -20.74 -42.13
C LEU A 150 2.12 -21.96 -43.05
N VAL A 151 1.15 -22.87 -42.83
CA VAL A 151 0.95 -24.07 -43.65
C VAL A 151 0.67 -23.72 -45.11
N ARG A 152 -0.16 -22.69 -45.37
CA ARG A 152 -0.42 -22.25 -46.74
C ARG A 152 0.85 -21.72 -47.43
N ARG A 153 1.63 -20.95 -46.71
CA ARG A 153 2.85 -20.34 -47.22
C ARG A 153 4.02 -21.35 -47.35
N HIS A 154 4.08 -22.34 -46.42
CA HIS A 154 5.04 -23.40 -46.50
C HIS A 154 5.04 -24.12 -47.84
N ARG A 155 3.88 -24.34 -48.44
CA ARG A 155 3.75 -24.95 -49.79
C ARG A 155 4.40 -24.13 -50.93
N LEU A 156 4.63 -22.82 -50.68
CA LEU A 156 5.20 -21.90 -51.67
C LEU A 156 6.70 -21.67 -51.45
N VAL A 157 7.14 -21.53 -50.20
CA VAL A 157 8.51 -21.05 -49.91
C VAL A 157 9.29 -21.98 -48.95
N GLY A 158 8.73 -23.09 -48.55
CA GLY A 158 9.32 -24.01 -47.58
C GLY A 158 9.17 -23.55 -46.13
N THR A 159 9.69 -24.32 -45.17
CA THR A 159 9.55 -24.08 -43.72
C THR A 159 10.51 -23.03 -43.19
N LEU A 160 11.78 -23.16 -43.58
CA LEU A 160 12.87 -22.35 -42.98
C LEU A 160 12.69 -20.86 -43.14
N PRO A 161 12.36 -20.31 -44.34
CA PRO A 161 12.14 -18.86 -44.49
C PRO A 161 10.96 -18.32 -43.71
N LEU A 162 10.04 -19.16 -43.21
CA LEU A 162 8.88 -18.77 -42.47
C LEU A 162 9.11 -18.86 -40.95
N VAL A 163 9.85 -19.86 -40.50
CA VAL A 163 10.06 -20.15 -39.08
C VAL A 163 11.28 -19.39 -38.52
N ALA A 164 12.38 -19.31 -39.27
CA ALA A 164 13.59 -18.66 -38.80
C ALA A 164 13.39 -17.19 -38.40
N PRO A 165 12.66 -16.34 -39.16
CA PRO A 165 12.38 -14.97 -38.72
C PRO A 165 11.51 -14.91 -37.46
N MET A 166 10.62 -15.88 -37.24
CA MET A 166 9.80 -15.94 -36.02
C MET A 166 10.63 -16.32 -34.79
N LEU A 167 11.56 -17.28 -34.93
CA LEU A 167 12.50 -17.62 -33.88
C LEU A 167 13.44 -16.44 -33.58
N ALA A 168 14.02 -15.82 -34.61
CA ALA A 168 14.86 -14.66 -34.43
C ALA A 168 14.11 -13.50 -33.73
N ALA A 169 12.85 -13.28 -34.09
CA ALA A 169 12.01 -12.29 -33.43
C ALA A 169 11.83 -12.59 -31.93
N GLY A 170 11.68 -13.86 -31.55
CA GLY A 170 11.53 -14.28 -30.15
C GLY A 170 12.81 -14.14 -29.33
N THR A 171 13.98 -14.20 -29.96
CA THR A 171 15.29 -14.13 -29.29
C THR A 171 15.81 -12.70 -29.12
N VAL A 172 15.21 -11.68 -29.75
CA VAL A 172 15.66 -10.28 -29.63
C VAL A 172 15.75 -9.82 -28.18
N ILE A 173 14.81 -10.21 -27.33
CA ILE A 173 14.80 -9.84 -25.91
C ILE A 173 16.03 -10.36 -25.15
N LEU A 174 16.64 -11.48 -25.60
CA LEU A 174 17.81 -12.06 -24.93
C LEU A 174 19.01 -11.10 -24.95
N THR A 175 19.13 -10.24 -25.96
CA THR A 175 20.19 -9.23 -26.02
C THR A 175 20.02 -8.18 -24.90
N VAL A 176 18.80 -7.87 -24.51
CA VAL A 176 18.49 -6.93 -23.44
C VAL A 176 18.60 -7.60 -22.06
N VAL A 177 18.03 -8.81 -21.91
CA VAL A 177 18.06 -9.55 -20.64
C VAL A 177 19.49 -9.93 -20.25
N PHE A 178 20.33 -10.27 -21.19
CA PHE A 178 21.70 -10.72 -20.94
C PHE A 178 22.76 -9.66 -21.27
N ALA A 179 22.38 -8.40 -21.35
CA ALA A 179 23.33 -7.31 -21.59
C ALA A 179 24.35 -7.16 -20.44
N ASP A 180 23.93 -7.36 -19.22
CA ASP A 180 24.69 -7.11 -18.01
C ASP A 180 24.73 -8.31 -17.04
N GLN A 181 24.22 -9.48 -17.44
CA GLN A 181 24.15 -10.67 -16.62
C GLN A 181 24.29 -11.95 -17.47
N THR A 182 24.66 -13.06 -16.82
CA THR A 182 24.74 -14.38 -17.44
C THR A 182 23.47 -15.20 -17.14
N LEU A 183 23.21 -16.23 -17.95
CA LEU A 183 22.14 -17.18 -17.66
C LEU A 183 22.33 -17.83 -16.28
N SER A 184 23.57 -18.11 -15.89
CA SER A 184 23.88 -18.70 -14.61
C SER A 184 23.52 -17.81 -13.45
N THR A 185 23.79 -16.50 -13.53
CA THR A 185 23.38 -15.53 -12.48
C THR A 185 21.87 -15.38 -12.39
N VAL A 186 21.16 -15.41 -13.50
CA VAL A 186 19.68 -15.40 -13.52
C VAL A 186 19.10 -16.65 -12.84
N LEU A 187 19.65 -17.81 -13.15
CA LEU A 187 19.21 -19.07 -12.53
C LEU A 187 19.49 -19.09 -11.03
N GLU A 188 20.67 -18.62 -10.62
CA GLU A 188 21.05 -18.53 -9.21
C GLU A 188 20.17 -17.53 -8.44
N ALA A 189 19.95 -16.33 -8.99
CA ALA A 189 19.04 -15.35 -8.41
C ALA A 189 17.62 -15.91 -8.23
N THR A 190 17.14 -16.66 -9.21
CA THR A 190 15.83 -17.33 -9.15
C THR A 190 15.81 -18.41 -8.06
N ARG A 191 16.89 -19.19 -7.91
CA ARG A 191 17.04 -20.19 -6.85
C ARG A 191 17.01 -19.55 -5.47
N ILE A 192 17.76 -18.48 -5.27
CA ILE A 192 17.83 -17.74 -4.01
C ILE A 192 16.46 -17.16 -3.66
N ARG A 193 15.80 -16.52 -4.62
CA ARG A 193 14.45 -15.98 -4.41
C ARG A 193 13.44 -17.07 -4.02
N THR A 194 13.57 -18.26 -4.60
CA THR A 194 12.71 -19.39 -4.25
C THR A 194 12.98 -19.90 -2.85
N ALA A 195 14.24 -19.90 -2.41
CA ALA A 195 14.66 -20.36 -1.09
C ALA A 195 14.30 -19.38 0.04
N ILE A 196 14.48 -18.08 -0.19
CA ILE A 196 14.22 -17.04 0.82
C ILE A 196 12.76 -16.55 0.77
N GLY A 197 12.14 -16.51 -0.42
CA GLY A 197 10.78 -16.04 -0.62
C GLY A 197 10.69 -14.50 -0.91
N PRO A 198 9.46 -13.98 -1.03
CA PRO A 198 8.21 -14.74 -1.04
C PRO A 198 8.06 -15.60 -2.32
N SER A 199 7.79 -16.88 -2.17
CA SER A 199 7.53 -17.79 -3.27
C SER A 199 6.37 -18.73 -2.91
N GLN A 200 5.37 -18.77 -3.79
CA GLN A 200 4.16 -19.58 -3.63
C GLN A 200 4.04 -20.63 -4.73
N ALA A 201 3.64 -21.83 -4.35
CA ALA A 201 3.43 -22.92 -5.29
C ALA A 201 2.37 -22.59 -6.35
N TRP A 202 2.49 -23.12 -7.56
CA TRP A 202 1.58 -22.85 -8.66
C TRP A 202 0.11 -23.23 -8.35
N TYR A 203 -0.11 -24.24 -7.55
CA TYR A 203 -1.44 -24.73 -7.16
C TYR A 203 -2.10 -23.91 -6.05
N THR A 204 -1.41 -22.91 -5.46
CA THR A 204 -1.96 -22.02 -4.44
C THR A 204 -2.58 -20.75 -5.04
N GLU A 205 -2.93 -20.75 -6.32
CA GLU A 205 -3.51 -19.58 -7.00
C GLU A 205 -4.83 -19.09 -6.36
N ASN A 206 -5.54 -19.98 -5.65
CA ASN A 206 -6.73 -19.63 -4.88
C ASN A 206 -6.45 -18.53 -3.83
N LEU A 207 -5.22 -18.39 -3.33
CA LEU A 207 -4.85 -17.35 -2.38
C LEU A 207 -5.05 -15.93 -2.95
N ARG A 208 -4.78 -15.72 -4.25
CA ARG A 208 -5.00 -14.42 -4.90
C ARG A 208 -6.47 -13.99 -4.84
N TYR A 209 -7.37 -14.92 -5.07
CA TYR A 209 -8.82 -14.67 -5.00
C TYR A 209 -9.29 -14.54 -3.55
N TYR A 210 -8.69 -15.28 -2.64
CA TYR A 210 -8.94 -15.16 -1.21
C TYR A 210 -8.56 -13.76 -0.71
N TYR A 211 -7.37 -13.25 -1.03
CA TYR A 211 -6.94 -11.89 -0.67
C TYR A 211 -7.84 -10.81 -1.29
N LEU A 212 -8.37 -11.02 -2.50
CA LEU A 212 -9.33 -10.10 -3.09
C LEU A 212 -10.64 -10.00 -2.28
N ILE A 213 -11.03 -11.07 -1.59
CA ILE A 213 -12.29 -11.10 -0.83
C ILE A 213 -12.09 -10.64 0.62
N LEU A 214 -10.88 -10.67 1.15
CA LEU A 214 -10.60 -10.18 2.50
C LEU A 214 -10.93 -8.68 2.64
N PRO A 215 -11.44 -8.22 3.80
CA PRO A 215 -11.70 -6.80 4.05
C PRO A 215 -10.41 -6.05 4.41
N THR A 216 -9.45 -6.10 3.51
CA THR A 216 -8.15 -5.42 3.58
C THR A 216 -8.00 -4.46 2.40
N VAL A 217 -6.90 -3.73 2.32
CA VAL A 217 -6.58 -2.90 1.15
C VAL A 217 -6.46 -3.72 -0.12
N ASP A 218 -5.88 -4.91 -0.04
CA ASP A 218 -5.79 -5.82 -1.18
C ASP A 218 -7.18 -6.23 -1.70
N GLY A 219 -8.12 -6.46 -0.80
CA GLY A 219 -9.52 -6.72 -1.12
C GLY A 219 -10.41 -5.49 -1.00
N SER A 220 -9.89 -4.29 -1.26
CA SER A 220 -10.66 -3.04 -1.17
C SER A 220 -11.73 -2.92 -2.26
N LEU A 221 -12.70 -2.07 -2.00
CA LEU A 221 -13.83 -1.76 -2.87
C LEU A 221 -13.39 -1.50 -4.32
N ALA A 222 -12.36 -0.69 -4.53
CA ALA A 222 -11.87 -0.33 -5.84
C ALA A 222 -11.28 -1.54 -6.58
N ARG A 223 -10.46 -2.35 -5.90
CA ARG A 223 -9.83 -3.54 -6.49
C ARG A 223 -10.83 -4.65 -6.80
N ARG A 224 -11.82 -4.87 -5.92
CA ARG A 224 -12.90 -5.84 -6.19
C ARG A 224 -13.65 -5.50 -7.46
N PHE A 225 -14.00 -4.23 -7.66
CA PHE A 225 -14.78 -3.84 -8.84
C PHE A 225 -14.07 -4.15 -10.14
N GLY A 226 -12.81 -3.74 -10.29
CA GLY A 226 -12.03 -3.94 -11.53
C GLY A 226 -11.99 -5.40 -11.98
N PHE A 227 -11.79 -6.33 -11.04
CA PHE A 227 -11.73 -7.75 -11.37
C PHE A 227 -13.13 -8.39 -11.50
N LEU A 228 -14.03 -8.16 -10.54
CA LEU A 228 -15.34 -8.84 -10.52
C LEU A 228 -16.22 -8.45 -11.71
N ILE A 229 -16.18 -7.18 -12.14
CA ILE A 229 -16.93 -6.77 -13.35
C ILE A 229 -16.35 -7.42 -14.61
N THR A 230 -15.02 -7.56 -14.70
CA THR A 230 -14.36 -8.26 -15.81
C THR A 230 -14.76 -9.75 -15.84
N ALA A 231 -14.76 -10.41 -14.69
CA ALA A 231 -15.18 -11.80 -14.56
C ALA A 231 -16.67 -12.00 -14.95
N LEU A 232 -17.56 -11.13 -14.44
CA LEU A 232 -18.98 -11.16 -14.83
C LEU A 232 -19.14 -10.99 -16.34
N CYS A 233 -18.44 -10.03 -16.95
CA CYS A 233 -18.48 -9.80 -18.38
C CYS A 233 -17.98 -11.01 -19.18
N LEU A 234 -16.85 -11.60 -18.74
CA LEU A 234 -16.26 -12.77 -19.38
C LEU A 234 -17.24 -13.96 -19.39
N PHE A 235 -17.74 -14.35 -18.21
CA PHE A 235 -18.66 -15.50 -18.10
C PHE A 235 -19.97 -15.27 -18.85
N THR A 236 -20.51 -14.05 -18.81
CA THR A 236 -21.72 -13.68 -19.55
C THR A 236 -21.49 -13.76 -21.05
N ALA A 237 -20.37 -13.22 -21.55
CA ALA A 237 -20.02 -13.27 -22.97
C ALA A 237 -19.83 -14.70 -23.45
N VAL A 238 -19.08 -15.53 -22.70
CA VAL A 238 -18.91 -16.96 -23.01
C VAL A 238 -20.27 -17.67 -23.09
N PHE A 239 -21.12 -17.50 -22.08
CA PHE A 239 -22.43 -18.11 -22.03
C PHE A 239 -23.32 -17.74 -23.23
N ILE A 240 -23.41 -16.44 -23.56
CA ILE A 240 -24.21 -15.96 -24.68
C ILE A 240 -23.64 -16.45 -26.00
N MET A 241 -22.34 -16.41 -26.22
CA MET A 241 -21.70 -16.81 -27.47
C MET A 241 -21.66 -18.32 -27.67
N LEU A 242 -21.66 -19.11 -26.62
CA LEU A 242 -21.87 -20.58 -26.71
C LEU A 242 -23.32 -20.91 -27.12
N ARG A 243 -24.28 -20.23 -26.50
CA ARG A 243 -25.70 -20.46 -26.76
C ARG A 243 -26.16 -19.95 -28.13
N ARG A 244 -25.53 -18.83 -28.59
CA ARG A 244 -25.83 -18.24 -29.90
C ARG A 244 -24.67 -18.45 -30.85
N LYS A 245 -24.89 -19.21 -31.91
CA LYS A 245 -23.82 -19.48 -32.91
C LYS A 245 -23.33 -18.21 -33.60
N ARG A 246 -24.18 -17.20 -33.76
CA ARG A 246 -23.87 -15.89 -34.35
C ARG A 246 -24.62 -14.79 -33.61
N VAL A 247 -23.92 -13.67 -33.36
CA VAL A 247 -24.50 -12.42 -32.85
C VAL A 247 -24.34 -11.37 -33.94
N PRO A 248 -25.45 -10.75 -34.41
CA PRO A 248 -25.37 -9.75 -35.48
C PRO A 248 -24.43 -8.60 -35.13
N GLY A 249 -23.55 -8.24 -36.05
CA GLY A 249 -22.59 -7.13 -35.87
C GLY A 249 -21.42 -7.39 -34.90
N VAL A 250 -21.28 -8.60 -34.34
CA VAL A 250 -20.14 -9.02 -33.51
C VAL A 250 -19.21 -9.95 -34.30
N ALA A 251 -17.94 -9.63 -34.36
CA ALA A 251 -16.93 -10.43 -35.00
C ALA A 251 -16.53 -11.62 -34.12
N ARG A 252 -17.02 -12.80 -34.47
CA ARG A 252 -16.88 -14.03 -33.67
C ARG A 252 -15.42 -14.37 -33.36
N GLY A 253 -14.54 -14.30 -34.35
CA GLY A 253 -13.13 -14.69 -34.20
C GLY A 253 -12.39 -13.83 -33.17
N PRO A 254 -12.34 -12.50 -33.35
CA PRO A 254 -11.73 -11.60 -32.38
C PRO A 254 -12.33 -11.71 -30.98
N ALA A 255 -13.65 -11.83 -30.86
CA ALA A 255 -14.31 -11.98 -29.55
C ALA A 255 -13.88 -13.27 -28.83
N TRP A 256 -13.80 -14.43 -29.51
CA TRP A 256 -13.29 -15.65 -28.90
C TRP A 256 -11.81 -15.58 -28.54
N ARG A 257 -10.99 -14.89 -29.34
CA ARG A 257 -9.57 -14.72 -28.99
C ARG A 257 -9.40 -13.80 -27.78
N LEU A 258 -10.19 -12.73 -27.67
CA LEU A 258 -10.18 -11.87 -26.48
C LEU A 258 -10.51 -12.67 -25.21
N MET A 259 -11.57 -13.50 -25.25
CA MET A 259 -11.88 -14.40 -24.15
C MET A 259 -10.74 -15.38 -23.87
N GLY A 260 -10.12 -15.92 -24.93
CA GLY A 260 -8.96 -16.81 -24.82
C GLY A 260 -7.76 -16.15 -24.18
N VAL A 261 -7.53 -14.86 -24.42
CA VAL A 261 -6.46 -14.09 -23.76
C VAL A 261 -6.73 -14.00 -22.26
N ILE A 262 -7.97 -13.66 -21.86
CA ILE A 262 -8.32 -13.53 -20.43
C ILE A 262 -8.20 -14.88 -19.71
N PHE A 263 -8.76 -15.97 -20.28
CA PHE A 263 -8.62 -17.30 -19.71
C PHE A 263 -7.16 -17.76 -19.65
N GLY A 264 -6.40 -17.53 -20.73
CA GLY A 264 -4.97 -17.86 -20.76
C GLY A 264 -4.19 -17.07 -19.72
N THR A 265 -4.54 -15.81 -19.48
CA THR A 265 -3.93 -14.99 -18.42
C THR A 265 -4.24 -15.56 -17.04
N MET A 266 -5.50 -15.90 -16.75
CA MET A 266 -5.87 -16.55 -15.48
C MET A 266 -5.11 -17.86 -15.27
N PHE A 267 -4.91 -18.64 -16.33
CA PHE A 267 -4.10 -19.86 -16.27
C PHE A 267 -2.63 -19.55 -15.99
N PHE A 268 -2.04 -18.59 -16.70
CA PHE A 268 -0.62 -18.27 -16.53
C PHE A 268 -0.30 -17.58 -15.19
N LEU A 269 -1.23 -16.89 -14.58
CA LEU A 269 -1.06 -16.34 -13.24
C LEU A 269 -0.78 -17.41 -12.18
N MET A 270 -1.18 -18.66 -12.41
CA MET A 270 -0.83 -19.79 -11.54
C MET A 270 0.68 -19.98 -11.40
N PHE A 271 1.46 -19.63 -12.42
CA PHE A 271 2.92 -19.82 -12.46
C PHE A 271 3.72 -18.62 -11.95
N THR A 272 3.06 -17.54 -11.52
CA THR A 272 3.77 -16.43 -10.88
C THR A 272 4.20 -16.81 -9.46
N PRO A 273 5.42 -16.43 -9.02
CA PRO A 273 5.92 -16.81 -7.69
C PRO A 273 5.12 -16.17 -6.55
N THR A 274 4.47 -15.02 -6.79
CA THR A 274 3.62 -14.35 -5.81
C THR A 274 2.16 -14.37 -6.24
N LYS A 275 1.23 -14.46 -5.27
CA LYS A 275 -0.21 -14.53 -5.50
C LYS A 275 -0.92 -13.21 -5.12
N TRP A 276 -0.37 -12.11 -5.52
CA TRP A 276 -0.82 -10.80 -5.08
C TRP A 276 -1.96 -10.25 -5.95
N VAL A 277 -2.87 -9.54 -5.30
CA VAL A 277 -4.10 -9.00 -5.93
C VAL A 277 -3.78 -7.93 -6.98
N HIS A 278 -2.70 -7.16 -6.80
CA HIS A 278 -2.33 -6.12 -7.76
C HIS A 278 -2.04 -6.64 -9.17
N HIS A 279 -1.64 -7.90 -9.33
CA HIS A 279 -1.50 -8.51 -10.66
C HIS A 279 -2.81 -8.52 -11.47
N PHE A 280 -3.96 -8.26 -10.86
CA PHE A 280 -5.21 -8.09 -11.61
C PHE A 280 -5.26 -6.82 -12.46
N GLY A 281 -4.32 -5.89 -12.29
CA GLY A 281 -4.10 -4.77 -13.20
C GLY A 281 -3.92 -5.20 -14.65
N LEU A 282 -3.33 -6.37 -14.91
CA LEU A 282 -3.21 -6.95 -16.25
C LEU A 282 -4.53 -7.04 -17.01
N PHE A 283 -5.63 -7.17 -16.29
CA PHE A 283 -6.96 -7.28 -16.90
C PHE A 283 -7.59 -5.93 -17.24
N ALA A 284 -7.03 -4.80 -16.82
CA ALA A 284 -7.64 -3.49 -16.99
C ALA A 284 -8.02 -3.22 -18.46
N ALA A 285 -7.09 -3.43 -19.37
CA ALA A 285 -7.31 -3.15 -20.79
C ALA A 285 -8.17 -4.24 -21.47
N VAL A 286 -7.87 -5.52 -21.29
CA VAL A 286 -8.66 -6.61 -21.90
C VAL A 286 -10.03 -6.74 -21.26
N GLY A 287 -10.17 -6.43 -19.97
CA GLY A 287 -11.44 -6.34 -19.25
C GLY A 287 -12.33 -5.22 -19.78
N ALA A 288 -11.75 -4.06 -20.09
CA ALA A 288 -12.45 -2.95 -20.71
C ALA A 288 -13.02 -3.34 -22.10
N ALA A 289 -12.23 -4.03 -22.92
CA ALA A 289 -12.70 -4.58 -24.20
C ALA A 289 -13.82 -5.61 -24.00
N MET A 290 -13.70 -6.47 -22.97
CA MET A 290 -14.73 -7.45 -22.63
C MET A 290 -16.02 -6.78 -22.15
N ALA A 291 -15.93 -5.72 -21.35
CA ALA A 291 -17.09 -4.94 -20.91
C ALA A 291 -17.84 -4.31 -22.09
N ALA A 292 -17.12 -3.75 -23.06
CA ALA A 292 -17.73 -3.24 -24.30
C ALA A 292 -18.46 -4.34 -25.09
N LEU A 293 -17.80 -5.48 -25.28
CA LEU A 293 -18.40 -6.63 -25.96
C LEU A 293 -19.67 -7.10 -25.23
N THR A 294 -19.58 -7.30 -23.91
CA THR A 294 -20.70 -7.77 -23.09
C THR A 294 -21.85 -6.78 -23.09
N THR A 295 -21.58 -5.47 -23.08
CA THR A 295 -22.62 -4.44 -23.18
C THR A 295 -23.47 -4.62 -24.45
N VAL A 296 -22.85 -4.97 -25.58
CA VAL A 296 -23.57 -5.31 -26.82
C VAL A 296 -24.34 -6.63 -26.68
N LEU A 297 -23.70 -7.66 -26.10
CA LEU A 297 -24.28 -8.98 -25.95
C LEU A 297 -25.52 -8.99 -25.04
N VAL A 298 -25.56 -8.12 -24.03
CA VAL A 298 -26.71 -8.02 -23.10
C VAL A 298 -27.75 -6.98 -23.57
N SER A 299 -27.50 -6.30 -24.66
CA SER A 299 -28.44 -5.28 -25.21
C SER A 299 -29.80 -5.88 -25.63
N PRO A 300 -30.87 -5.07 -25.69
CA PRO A 300 -32.18 -5.52 -26.14
C PRO A 300 -32.18 -6.15 -27.54
N LYS A 301 -31.27 -5.75 -28.41
CA LYS A 301 -31.10 -6.32 -29.76
C LYS A 301 -30.59 -7.77 -29.75
N VAL A 302 -29.93 -8.19 -28.68
CA VAL A 302 -29.36 -9.54 -28.52
C VAL A 302 -30.16 -10.34 -27.50
N LEU A 303 -30.36 -9.80 -26.30
CA LEU A 303 -31.20 -10.40 -25.27
C LEU A 303 -32.62 -9.81 -25.36
N HIS A 304 -33.46 -10.38 -26.25
CA HIS A 304 -34.84 -9.91 -26.48
C HIS A 304 -35.71 -10.02 -25.21
N TRP A 305 -35.50 -11.07 -24.39
CA TRP A 305 -36.29 -11.31 -23.20
C TRP A 305 -35.85 -10.40 -22.03
N SER A 306 -36.81 -9.63 -21.51
CA SER A 306 -36.64 -8.74 -20.37
C SER A 306 -36.06 -9.45 -19.13
N ARG A 307 -36.55 -10.67 -18.87
CA ARG A 307 -36.06 -11.52 -17.75
C ARG A 307 -34.55 -11.74 -17.78
N ASN A 308 -33.98 -11.96 -18.97
CA ASN A 308 -32.55 -12.21 -19.11
C ASN A 308 -31.73 -10.94 -18.88
N ARG A 309 -32.26 -9.78 -19.29
CA ARG A 309 -31.64 -8.47 -19.05
C ARG A 309 -31.71 -8.09 -17.54
N MET A 310 -32.85 -8.36 -16.90
CA MET A 310 -33.06 -8.16 -15.48
C MET A 310 -32.14 -9.09 -14.63
N ALA A 311 -32.00 -10.35 -15.05
CA ALA A 311 -31.08 -11.28 -14.42
C ALA A 311 -29.62 -10.79 -14.50
N PHE A 312 -29.21 -10.22 -15.63
CA PHE A 312 -27.90 -9.62 -15.77
C PHE A 312 -27.75 -8.36 -14.90
N LEU A 313 -28.78 -7.50 -14.82
CA LEU A 313 -28.80 -6.36 -13.92
C LEU A 313 -28.67 -6.82 -12.44
N ALA A 314 -29.39 -7.89 -12.06
CA ALA A 314 -29.25 -8.48 -10.73
C ALA A 314 -27.81 -8.93 -10.44
N ALA A 315 -27.15 -9.57 -11.41
CA ALA A 315 -25.75 -9.96 -11.27
C ALA A 315 -24.82 -8.74 -11.09
N VAL A 316 -25.09 -7.62 -11.79
CA VAL A 316 -24.35 -6.35 -11.59
C VAL A 316 -24.58 -5.78 -10.19
N MET A 317 -25.84 -5.80 -9.69
CA MET A 317 -26.14 -5.37 -8.30
C MET A 317 -25.43 -6.25 -7.28
N PHE A 318 -25.35 -7.55 -7.51
CA PHE A 318 -24.60 -8.47 -6.66
C PHE A 318 -23.11 -8.17 -6.66
N VAL A 319 -22.50 -7.88 -7.81
CA VAL A 319 -21.10 -7.45 -7.89
C VAL A 319 -20.90 -6.16 -7.08
N LEU A 320 -21.78 -5.18 -7.21
CA LEU A 320 -21.68 -3.94 -6.39
C LEU A 320 -21.84 -4.24 -4.89
N ALA A 321 -22.76 -5.13 -4.51
CA ALA A 321 -22.89 -5.55 -3.11
C ALA A 321 -21.58 -6.15 -2.57
N LEU A 322 -20.91 -7.02 -3.34
CA LEU A 322 -19.60 -7.60 -2.98
C LEU A 322 -18.50 -6.53 -2.91
N CYS A 323 -18.52 -5.53 -3.82
CA CYS A 323 -17.57 -4.44 -3.79
C CYS A 323 -17.70 -3.60 -2.52
N PHE A 324 -18.91 -3.27 -2.08
CA PHE A 324 -19.14 -2.48 -0.88
C PHE A 324 -19.11 -3.27 0.44
N ALA A 325 -18.94 -4.59 0.38
CA ALA A 325 -18.78 -5.45 1.57
C ALA A 325 -17.33 -5.46 2.10
N THR A 326 -16.63 -4.35 1.95
CA THR A 326 -15.23 -4.17 2.38
C THR A 326 -14.94 -2.70 2.63
N THR A 327 -13.70 -2.38 2.94
CA THR A 327 -13.23 -1.02 3.16
C THR A 327 -13.03 -0.26 1.83
N ASN A 328 -13.05 1.08 1.91
CA ASN A 328 -12.64 1.96 0.81
C ASN A 328 -11.13 2.28 0.91
N GLY A 329 -10.33 1.28 1.28
CA GLY A 329 -8.89 1.42 1.43
C GLY A 329 -8.17 1.61 0.10
N TRP A 330 -7.14 2.43 0.13
CA TRP A 330 -6.17 2.60 -0.93
C TRP A 330 -4.80 2.25 -0.36
N TRP A 331 -3.81 2.07 -1.20
CA TRP A 331 -2.52 1.58 -0.73
C TRP A 331 -1.76 2.64 0.07
N TYR A 332 -1.27 2.27 1.27
CA TYR A 332 -0.46 3.07 2.17
C TYR A 332 -1.02 4.49 2.37
N VAL A 333 -0.19 5.52 2.26
CA VAL A 333 -0.58 6.93 2.45
C VAL A 333 -1.67 7.42 1.49
N SER A 334 -1.97 6.67 0.43
CA SER A 334 -3.08 7.00 -0.47
C SER A 334 -4.45 6.90 0.17
N SER A 335 -4.55 6.27 1.35
CA SER A 335 -5.79 6.20 2.14
C SER A 335 -6.05 7.44 3.02
N TYR A 336 -5.08 8.32 3.19
CA TYR A 336 -5.21 9.44 4.12
C TYR A 336 -6.34 10.38 3.70
N GLY A 337 -7.26 10.63 4.64
CA GLY A 337 -8.47 11.41 4.43
C GLY A 337 -9.58 10.73 3.61
N VAL A 338 -9.32 9.58 3.00
CA VAL A 338 -10.31 8.84 2.21
C VAL A 338 -11.43 8.34 3.13
N PRO A 339 -12.71 8.63 2.81
CA PRO A 339 -13.82 8.15 3.62
C PRO A 339 -13.90 6.63 3.66
N PHE A 340 -14.12 6.07 4.85
CA PHE A 340 -14.25 4.63 5.06
C PHE A 340 -13.03 3.81 4.65
N ASN A 341 -11.82 4.39 4.73
CA ASN A 341 -10.59 3.68 4.38
C ASN A 341 -10.35 2.42 5.23
N ASN A 342 -10.83 2.42 6.48
CA ASN A 342 -10.67 1.33 7.45
C ASN A 342 -11.99 0.64 7.84
N SER A 343 -13.11 1.00 7.20
CA SER A 343 -14.44 0.47 7.54
C SER A 343 -15.31 0.32 6.29
N MET A 344 -16.39 -0.44 6.41
CA MET A 344 -17.36 -0.57 5.33
C MET A 344 -18.13 0.74 5.14
N PRO A 345 -18.30 1.22 3.89
CA PRO A 345 -19.08 2.41 3.60
C PRO A 345 -20.54 2.29 4.06
N LYS A 346 -21.02 3.32 4.75
CA LYS A 346 -22.38 3.39 5.32
C LYS A 346 -23.05 4.70 4.98
N ILE A 347 -24.38 4.68 4.84
CA ILE A 347 -25.24 5.87 4.72
C ILE A 347 -26.34 5.74 5.77
N GLY A 348 -26.49 6.72 6.67
CA GLY A 348 -27.48 6.69 7.73
C GLY A 348 -27.42 5.42 8.61
N GLY A 349 -26.20 4.90 8.87
CA GLY A 349 -25.99 3.68 9.64
C GLY A 349 -26.15 2.37 8.86
N ILE A 350 -26.73 2.40 7.65
CA ILE A 350 -26.94 1.22 6.80
C ILE A 350 -25.74 1.03 5.88
N SER A 351 -25.19 -0.18 5.83
CA SER A 351 -24.10 -0.49 4.89
C SER A 351 -24.58 -0.37 3.43
N ILE A 352 -23.77 0.28 2.59
CA ILE A 352 -24.04 0.37 1.15
C ILE A 352 -24.10 -1.02 0.50
N SER A 353 -23.31 -1.98 1.01
CA SER A 353 -23.38 -3.39 0.59
C SER A 353 -24.80 -3.96 0.79
N THR A 354 -25.44 -3.70 1.94
CA THR A 354 -26.81 -4.14 2.23
C THR A 354 -27.81 -3.52 1.26
N ILE A 355 -27.63 -2.25 0.90
CA ILE A 355 -28.50 -1.57 -0.08
C ILE A 355 -28.39 -2.26 -1.44
N PHE A 356 -27.17 -2.49 -1.94
CA PHE A 356 -26.99 -3.18 -3.23
C PHE A 356 -27.42 -4.65 -3.18
N PHE A 357 -27.28 -5.32 -2.04
CA PHE A 357 -27.80 -6.68 -1.87
C PHE A 357 -29.32 -6.72 -1.90
N ALA A 358 -30.01 -5.76 -1.28
CA ALA A 358 -31.46 -5.63 -1.39
C ALA A 358 -31.89 -5.36 -2.84
N LEU A 359 -31.18 -4.47 -3.56
CA LEU A 359 -31.43 -4.23 -4.99
C LEU A 359 -31.20 -5.49 -5.83
N PHE A 360 -30.17 -6.28 -5.52
CA PHE A 360 -29.97 -7.59 -6.15
C PHE A 360 -31.16 -8.51 -5.92
N VAL A 361 -31.63 -8.66 -4.69
CA VAL A 361 -32.79 -9.52 -4.38
C VAL A 361 -34.03 -9.04 -5.12
N ILE A 362 -34.34 -7.75 -5.08
CA ILE A 362 -35.49 -7.15 -5.78
C ILE A 362 -35.41 -7.42 -7.28
N THR A 363 -34.27 -7.17 -7.89
CA THR A 363 -34.11 -7.36 -9.35
C THR A 363 -34.10 -8.83 -9.74
N ALA A 364 -33.55 -9.72 -8.88
CA ALA A 364 -33.57 -11.17 -9.10
C ALA A 364 -35.02 -11.74 -8.98
N VAL A 365 -35.77 -11.33 -7.96
CA VAL A 365 -37.17 -11.69 -7.79
C VAL A 365 -38.00 -11.19 -8.96
N TYR A 366 -37.78 -9.95 -9.40
CA TYR A 366 -38.45 -9.41 -10.58
C TYR A 366 -38.08 -10.18 -11.87
N ALA A 367 -36.83 -10.56 -12.04
CA ALA A 367 -36.40 -11.39 -13.16
C ALA A 367 -37.06 -12.78 -13.13
N ALA A 368 -37.20 -13.39 -11.95
CA ALA A 368 -37.93 -14.64 -11.76
C ALA A 368 -39.42 -14.48 -12.02
N TRP A 369 -40.03 -13.41 -11.54
CA TRP A 369 -41.44 -13.12 -11.83
C TRP A 369 -41.69 -12.95 -13.34
N LEU A 370 -40.81 -12.24 -14.05
CA LEU A 370 -40.87 -12.11 -15.51
C LEU A 370 -40.71 -13.46 -16.24
N HIS A 371 -40.17 -14.49 -15.58
CA HIS A 371 -40.08 -15.82 -16.15
C HIS A 371 -41.42 -16.55 -16.15
N PHE A 372 -42.24 -16.36 -15.12
CA PHE A 372 -43.55 -17.03 -14.95
C PHE A 372 -44.71 -16.17 -15.45
N ALA A 373 -44.56 -14.83 -15.53
CA ALA A 373 -45.60 -13.96 -16.05
C ALA A 373 -45.68 -14.01 -17.57
N ASP A 374 -46.88 -13.86 -18.10
CA ASP A 374 -47.08 -13.71 -19.54
C ASP A 374 -46.42 -12.40 -20.02
N THR A 375 -45.42 -12.53 -20.86
CA THR A 375 -44.50 -11.45 -21.27
C THR A 375 -45.08 -10.51 -22.33
N SER A 376 -46.36 -10.60 -22.64
CA SER A 376 -47.07 -9.71 -23.58
C SER A 376 -47.16 -8.25 -23.06
N ARG A 377 -46.94 -8.02 -21.75
CA ARG A 377 -46.91 -6.68 -21.17
C ARG A 377 -45.52 -6.06 -21.36
N GLY A 378 -45.50 -4.94 -22.10
CA GLY A 378 -44.24 -4.20 -22.39
C GLY A 378 -43.50 -3.79 -21.12
N GLU A 379 -42.16 -3.76 -21.18
CA GLU A 379 -41.29 -3.28 -20.11
C GLU A 379 -41.66 -1.84 -19.71
N GLY A 380 -41.71 -1.57 -18.40
CA GLY A 380 -41.81 -0.23 -17.88
C GLY A 380 -40.62 0.63 -18.34
N ARG A 381 -40.81 1.93 -18.48
CA ARG A 381 -39.74 2.88 -18.94
C ARG A 381 -38.49 2.79 -18.10
N LEU A 382 -38.62 2.71 -16.78
CA LEU A 382 -37.49 2.62 -15.84
C LEU A 382 -36.71 1.30 -16.01
N ALA A 383 -37.42 0.15 -16.07
CA ALA A 383 -36.79 -1.17 -16.28
C ALA A 383 -36.01 -1.21 -17.59
N ARG A 384 -36.56 -0.64 -18.65
CA ARG A 384 -35.89 -0.52 -19.95
C ARG A 384 -34.65 0.37 -19.88
N ALA A 385 -34.70 1.50 -19.18
CA ALA A 385 -33.56 2.40 -19.01
C ALA A 385 -32.43 1.74 -18.24
N LEU A 386 -32.71 1.11 -17.09
CA LEU A 386 -31.71 0.43 -16.24
C LEU A 386 -31.08 -0.79 -16.92
N THR A 387 -31.88 -1.54 -17.72
CA THR A 387 -31.36 -2.72 -18.44
C THR A 387 -30.69 -2.38 -19.77
N ALA A 388 -30.79 -1.13 -20.24
CA ALA A 388 -30.17 -0.73 -21.51
C ALA A 388 -28.66 -0.68 -21.47
N ALA A 389 -28.08 -0.28 -20.34
CA ALA A 389 -26.63 -0.05 -20.19
C ALA A 389 -26.13 -0.28 -18.76
N PRO A 390 -26.35 -1.47 -18.15
CA PRO A 390 -26.03 -1.67 -16.73
C PRO A 390 -24.52 -1.59 -16.42
N ILE A 391 -23.64 -2.03 -17.32
CA ILE A 391 -22.18 -1.98 -17.13
C ILE A 391 -21.67 -0.54 -17.08
N PRO A 392 -21.92 0.33 -18.09
CA PRO A 392 -21.43 1.69 -18.00
C PRO A 392 -22.05 2.51 -16.86
N LEU A 393 -23.29 2.21 -16.46
CA LEU A 393 -23.91 2.84 -15.30
C LEU A 393 -23.19 2.44 -14.00
N ALA A 394 -22.92 1.16 -13.79
CA ALA A 394 -22.19 0.67 -12.63
C ALA A 394 -20.75 1.21 -12.61
N ALA A 395 -20.05 1.15 -13.75
CA ALA A 395 -18.68 1.65 -13.85
C ALA A 395 -18.61 3.19 -13.69
N GLY A 396 -19.59 3.93 -14.21
CA GLY A 396 -19.70 5.37 -14.00
C GLY A 396 -19.95 5.73 -12.54
N PHE A 397 -20.84 5.01 -11.88
CA PHE A 397 -21.07 5.15 -10.43
C PHE A 397 -19.77 4.88 -9.64
N MET A 398 -19.06 3.80 -9.95
CA MET A 398 -17.80 3.48 -9.27
C MET A 398 -16.70 4.51 -9.55
N ALA A 399 -16.60 5.02 -10.79
CA ALA A 399 -15.68 6.11 -11.11
C ALA A 399 -15.97 7.37 -10.26
N LEU A 400 -17.23 7.72 -10.10
CA LEU A 400 -17.63 8.84 -9.23
C LEU A 400 -17.28 8.57 -7.76
N VAL A 401 -17.46 7.34 -7.27
CA VAL A 401 -17.06 6.94 -5.91
C VAL A 401 -15.55 7.09 -5.73
N PHE A 402 -14.74 6.65 -6.70
CA PHE A 402 -13.26 6.73 -6.61
C PHE A 402 -12.77 8.17 -6.64
N ILE A 403 -13.22 8.95 -7.63
CA ILE A 403 -12.83 10.36 -7.75
C ILE A 403 -13.35 11.15 -6.53
N GLY A 404 -14.60 10.93 -6.13
CA GLY A 404 -15.17 11.55 -4.95
C GLY A 404 -14.43 11.20 -3.66
N SER A 405 -13.93 9.97 -3.54
CA SER A 405 -13.09 9.54 -2.41
C SER A 405 -11.79 10.32 -2.34
N MET A 406 -11.11 10.52 -3.48
CA MET A 406 -9.86 11.29 -3.55
C MET A 406 -10.09 12.77 -3.25
N VAL A 407 -11.16 13.37 -3.81
CA VAL A 407 -11.54 14.75 -3.51
C VAL A 407 -11.89 14.93 -2.03
N ALA A 408 -12.65 14.00 -1.46
CA ALA A 408 -12.97 14.02 -0.03
C ALA A 408 -11.70 13.86 0.84
N GLY A 409 -10.71 13.09 0.38
CA GLY A 409 -9.40 12.98 1.00
C GLY A 409 -8.73 14.35 1.12
N ILE A 410 -8.66 15.12 0.03
CA ILE A 410 -8.13 16.50 0.05
C ILE A 410 -8.88 17.36 1.06
N VAL A 411 -10.22 17.42 0.94
CA VAL A 411 -11.05 18.31 1.78
C VAL A 411 -10.92 18.00 3.27
N ARG A 412 -10.77 16.72 3.63
CA ARG A 412 -10.65 16.29 5.03
C ARG A 412 -9.26 16.49 5.61
N GLN A 413 -8.23 16.32 4.78
CA GLN A 413 -6.85 16.36 5.23
C GLN A 413 -6.24 17.76 5.17
N TYR A 414 -6.69 18.61 4.27
CA TYR A 414 -6.10 19.95 4.10
C TYR A 414 -6.03 20.73 5.44
N PRO A 415 -4.89 21.33 5.81
CA PRO A 415 -3.64 21.48 5.04
C PRO A 415 -2.65 20.32 5.18
N THR A 416 -2.99 19.24 5.89
CA THR A 416 -2.14 18.08 6.10
C THR A 416 -1.97 17.24 4.85
N TYR A 417 -1.04 16.28 4.89
CA TYR A 417 -0.76 15.40 3.77
C TYR A 417 -2.00 14.60 3.34
N SER A 418 -2.25 14.60 2.06
CA SER A 418 -3.04 13.56 1.37
C SER A 418 -2.43 13.31 0.01
N ASN A 419 -2.45 12.08 -0.47
CA ASN A 419 -1.81 11.71 -1.74
C ASN A 419 -2.32 12.55 -2.93
N ALA A 420 -3.60 12.90 -2.94
CA ALA A 420 -4.17 13.72 -4.01
C ALA A 420 -3.77 15.19 -3.91
N TRP A 421 -3.67 15.74 -2.69
CA TRP A 421 -3.19 17.10 -2.47
C TRP A 421 -1.69 17.21 -2.76
N ASP A 422 -0.91 16.23 -2.34
CA ASP A 422 0.52 16.17 -2.57
C ASP A 422 0.87 16.19 -4.06
N ASN A 423 0.19 15.39 -4.87
CA ASN A 423 0.36 15.43 -6.33
C ASN A 423 0.04 16.79 -6.99
N LEU A 424 -0.82 17.60 -6.37
CA LEU A 424 -1.14 18.96 -6.85
C LEU A 424 -0.11 19.98 -6.35
N ARG A 425 0.27 19.87 -5.08
CA ARG A 425 1.23 20.75 -4.41
C ARG A 425 2.63 20.63 -5.02
N GLU A 426 3.04 19.41 -5.30
CA GLU A 426 4.40 19.08 -5.74
C GLU A 426 4.53 18.89 -7.24
N PHE A 427 3.62 19.46 -8.02
CA PHE A 427 3.70 19.37 -9.49
C PHE A 427 5.04 19.86 -10.06
N SER A 428 5.65 20.85 -9.46
CA SER A 428 6.94 21.44 -9.84
C SER A 428 8.15 20.86 -9.10
N GLY A 429 7.96 19.90 -8.20
CA GLY A 429 8.99 19.30 -7.36
C GLY A 429 8.63 19.39 -5.87
N GLY A 430 9.06 18.42 -5.09
CA GLY A 430 8.84 18.28 -3.67
C GLY A 430 9.29 16.92 -3.18
N CYS A 431 9.36 16.71 -1.87
CA CYS A 431 9.87 15.49 -1.27
C CYS A 431 8.79 14.58 -0.69
N GLY A 432 7.54 14.79 -1.11
CA GLY A 432 6.42 13.95 -0.73
C GLY A 432 6.16 13.98 0.77
N LEU A 433 5.93 12.81 1.34
CA LEU A 433 5.65 12.67 2.77
C LEU A 433 6.85 13.11 3.66
N ALA A 434 8.08 13.16 3.12
CA ALA A 434 9.24 13.61 3.87
C ALA A 434 9.17 15.07 4.32
N ASP A 435 8.41 15.89 3.62
CA ASP A 435 8.18 17.30 3.99
C ASP A 435 7.12 17.44 5.09
N ASP A 436 6.21 16.49 5.22
CA ASP A 436 5.12 16.49 6.19
C ASP A 436 5.39 15.63 7.45
N VAL A 437 6.34 14.71 7.39
CA VAL A 437 6.78 13.95 8.58
C VAL A 437 7.77 14.80 9.36
N LEU A 438 7.47 15.03 10.63
CA LEU A 438 8.31 15.78 11.57
C LEU A 438 9.09 14.78 12.43
N VAL A 439 10.38 14.98 12.53
CA VAL A 439 11.32 14.18 13.35
C VAL A 439 11.71 14.98 14.59
N GLU A 440 11.74 14.33 15.73
CA GLU A 440 12.33 14.82 16.97
C GLU A 440 13.80 14.35 17.04
N PRO A 441 14.79 15.22 16.72
CA PRO A 441 16.19 14.80 16.62
C PRO A 441 16.81 14.37 17.94
N ASP A 442 16.40 14.98 19.04
CA ASP A 442 16.85 14.71 20.40
C ASP A 442 15.67 14.65 21.38
N SER A 443 15.27 13.45 21.74
CA SER A 443 14.18 13.23 22.70
C SER A 443 14.50 13.70 24.13
N ASN A 444 15.76 13.99 24.43
CA ASN A 444 16.23 14.54 25.74
C ASN A 444 16.17 16.06 25.79
N ALA A 445 15.95 16.72 24.65
CA ALA A 445 15.72 18.16 24.61
C ALA A 445 14.26 18.51 24.89
N GLY A 446 13.99 19.76 25.18
CA GLY A 446 12.65 20.30 25.30
C GLY A 446 11.87 19.91 26.57
N PHE A 447 12.47 19.21 27.53
CA PHE A 447 11.86 19.03 28.85
C PHE A 447 11.64 20.37 29.53
N MET A 448 10.43 20.57 30.01
CA MET A 448 10.02 21.84 30.63
C MET A 448 10.46 21.91 32.08
N ALA A 449 10.90 23.08 32.50
CA ALA A 449 11.30 23.33 33.89
C ALA A 449 10.06 23.37 34.80
N PRO A 450 10.10 22.81 36.03
CA PRO A 450 9.07 23.01 37.03
C PRO A 450 8.95 24.48 37.41
N LEU A 451 7.71 24.96 37.49
CA LEU A 451 7.44 26.33 37.97
C LEU A 451 7.52 26.37 39.48
N LYS A 452 8.18 27.40 40.02
CA LYS A 452 8.14 27.73 41.44
C LYS A 452 6.83 28.52 41.72
N THR A 453 5.82 27.81 42.15
CA THR A 453 4.45 28.36 42.36
C THR A 453 4.19 28.78 43.80
N GLY A 454 5.21 28.79 44.68
CA GLY A 454 5.04 29.03 46.12
C GLY A 454 4.52 27.83 46.90
N GLU A 455 4.22 26.70 46.21
CA GLU A 455 3.98 25.43 46.84
C GLU A 455 5.29 24.87 47.41
N PRO A 456 5.24 24.07 48.48
CA PRO A 456 6.45 23.51 49.08
C PRO A 456 7.19 22.66 48.03
N ASP A 457 8.47 22.98 47.77
CA ASP A 457 9.37 22.20 46.88
C ASP A 457 9.68 20.78 47.44
N ASN A 458 8.91 20.30 48.42
CA ASN A 458 9.06 18.99 49.06
C ASN A 458 8.35 17.90 48.28
N TYR A 459 8.80 17.70 47.06
CA TYR A 459 8.38 16.56 46.26
C TYR A 459 8.98 15.26 46.81
N GLY A 460 8.17 14.20 46.90
CA GLY A 460 8.64 12.88 47.32
C GLY A 460 9.62 12.23 46.29
N PRO A 461 9.78 10.91 46.32
CA PRO A 461 10.76 10.17 45.50
C PRO A 461 10.59 10.35 43.99
N LEU A 462 9.40 10.77 43.55
CA LEU A 462 9.14 11.00 42.13
C LEU A 462 9.50 12.43 41.68
N GLY A 463 9.98 13.27 42.58
CA GLY A 463 10.31 14.67 42.26
C GLY A 463 9.12 15.46 41.75
N PRO A 464 9.33 16.48 40.92
CA PRO A 464 8.26 17.30 40.32
C PRO A 464 7.25 16.51 39.53
N LEU A 465 7.62 15.37 38.96
CA LEU A 465 6.69 14.48 38.25
C LEU A 465 5.62 13.91 39.15
N GLY A 466 5.96 13.54 40.40
CA GLY A 466 5.00 13.06 41.37
C GLY A 466 4.14 14.13 42.01
N GLY A 467 4.55 15.39 42.00
CA GLY A 467 3.88 16.48 42.67
C GLY A 467 3.90 16.31 44.19
N VAL A 468 2.88 16.87 44.89
CA VAL A 468 2.88 16.96 46.36
C VAL A 468 2.45 15.68 47.06
N SER A 469 1.53 14.92 46.51
CA SER A 469 0.95 13.73 47.20
C SER A 469 0.58 12.62 46.21
N PRO A 470 1.55 12.01 45.51
CA PRO A 470 1.27 10.87 44.64
C PRO A 470 0.89 9.66 45.46
N THR A 471 -0.08 8.87 44.99
CA THR A 471 -0.48 7.58 45.60
C THR A 471 -0.32 6.48 44.58
N GLY A 472 0.26 5.35 44.99
CA GLY A 472 0.40 4.16 44.14
C GLY A 472 1.43 4.23 43.00
N PHE A 473 1.91 5.39 42.63
CA PHE A 473 2.96 5.54 41.64
C PHE A 473 4.36 5.39 42.25
N THR A 474 5.23 4.65 41.57
CA THR A 474 6.61 4.41 42.00
C THR A 474 7.59 4.60 40.82
N PRO A 475 8.89 4.85 41.07
CA PRO A 475 9.90 4.93 40.01
C PRO A 475 10.09 3.65 39.18
N ASN A 476 9.71 2.50 39.72
CA ASN A 476 9.84 1.19 39.10
C ASN A 476 8.47 0.55 38.81
N GLY A 477 7.41 1.34 38.75
CA GLY A 477 6.04 0.89 38.54
C GLY A 477 5.73 0.51 37.09
N VAL A 478 6.60 -0.30 36.46
CA VAL A 478 6.48 -0.78 35.07
C VAL A 478 6.87 -2.26 35.03
N PRO A 479 6.21 -3.11 34.24
CA PRO A 479 6.63 -4.48 34.02
C PRO A 479 8.06 -4.58 33.50
N ASP A 480 8.76 -5.67 33.82
CA ASP A 480 10.18 -5.88 33.50
C ASP A 480 10.54 -5.76 32.00
N ARG A 481 9.56 -5.96 31.12
CA ARG A 481 9.74 -5.84 29.66
C ARG A 481 8.60 -5.06 29.05
N THR A 482 8.79 -3.78 28.85
CA THR A 482 7.86 -2.91 28.13
C THR A 482 8.52 -2.43 26.85
N LEU A 483 7.95 -2.82 25.70
CA LEU A 483 8.50 -2.55 24.38
C LEU A 483 8.17 -1.13 23.92
N ALA A 484 8.94 -0.60 22.99
CA ALA A 484 8.60 0.62 22.27
C ALA A 484 7.53 0.35 21.18
N GLU A 485 6.85 1.43 20.74
CA GLU A 485 5.71 1.36 19.81
C GLU A 485 5.95 0.61 18.51
N SER A 486 7.20 0.56 18.04
CA SER A 486 7.57 -0.07 16.78
C SER A 486 7.80 -1.58 16.86
N VAL A 487 7.68 -2.19 18.04
CA VAL A 487 7.96 -3.61 18.23
C VAL A 487 6.68 -4.40 18.53
N LYS A 488 6.36 -5.38 17.68
CA LYS A 488 5.20 -6.28 17.87
C LYS A 488 5.43 -7.28 18.99
N GLU A 489 4.50 -7.41 19.93
CA GLU A 489 4.49 -8.43 20.98
C GLU A 489 4.38 -9.89 20.46
N THR A 490 3.94 -10.12 19.25
CA THR A 490 3.54 -11.45 18.76
C THR A 490 4.61 -12.18 17.96
N SER A 491 5.72 -11.53 17.64
CA SER A 491 6.86 -12.17 16.99
C SER A 491 8.00 -12.30 17.97
N VAL A 492 8.72 -13.40 17.90
CA VAL A 492 10.03 -13.51 18.55
C VAL A 492 10.82 -12.29 18.12
N PRO A 493 11.28 -11.42 19.02
CA PRO A 493 12.03 -10.24 18.66
C PRO A 493 13.23 -10.64 17.81
N GLN A 494 13.45 -9.88 16.73
CA GLN A 494 14.52 -10.17 15.78
C GLN A 494 15.77 -9.37 16.20
N PRO A 495 16.97 -9.94 16.13
CA PRO A 495 18.19 -9.16 16.30
C PRO A 495 18.18 -7.95 15.37
N GLY A 496 18.66 -6.81 15.83
CA GLY A 496 18.67 -5.57 15.04
C GLY A 496 17.40 -4.74 15.03
N THR A 497 16.30 -5.22 15.62
CA THR A 497 15.13 -4.38 15.93
C THR A 497 15.36 -3.58 17.21
N ASP A 498 14.50 -2.63 17.56
CA ASP A 498 14.55 -1.87 18.82
C ASP A 498 14.52 -2.77 20.08
N TYR A 499 14.30 -4.01 19.90
CA TYR A 499 14.44 -5.01 20.95
C TYR A 499 15.89 -5.52 20.94
N ASP A 500 16.71 -4.90 21.76
CA ASP A 500 18.03 -5.42 22.09
C ASP A 500 17.83 -6.60 23.07
N TRP A 501 18.04 -7.82 22.59
CA TRP A 501 17.97 -9.03 23.40
C TRP A 501 18.97 -9.00 24.56
N ASP A 502 20.08 -8.34 24.34
CA ASP A 502 21.14 -8.13 25.31
C ASP A 502 20.92 -6.88 26.17
N ALA A 503 19.87 -6.07 25.83
CA ALA A 503 19.53 -4.93 26.66
C ALA A 503 19.16 -5.40 28.05
N PRO A 504 19.77 -4.82 29.08
CA PRO A 504 19.43 -5.20 30.45
C PRO A 504 17.96 -4.90 30.69
N THR A 505 17.24 -5.86 31.26
CA THR A 505 15.85 -5.65 31.72
C THR A 505 15.79 -4.58 32.81
N LYS A 506 16.93 -4.29 33.44
CA LYS A 506 17.10 -3.24 34.44
C LYS A 506 18.41 -2.49 34.24
N LEU A 507 18.40 -1.21 34.46
CA LEU A 507 19.59 -0.36 34.44
C LEU A 507 20.57 -0.77 35.52
N LYS A 508 21.86 -0.86 35.20
CA LYS A 508 22.93 -1.10 36.18
C LYS A 508 23.10 0.11 37.13
N THR A 509 22.98 1.30 36.61
CA THR A 509 22.99 2.55 37.39
C THR A 509 21.57 3.10 37.43
N PRO A 510 20.94 3.23 38.59
CA PRO A 510 19.59 3.79 38.69
C PRO A 510 19.51 5.21 38.10
N GLY A 511 18.38 5.52 37.49
CA GLY A 511 18.08 6.84 36.94
C GLY A 511 17.95 7.93 38.03
N ILE A 512 17.64 9.16 37.58
CA ILE A 512 17.63 10.37 38.44
C ILE A 512 16.67 10.26 39.64
N ASN A 513 15.60 9.48 39.53
CA ASN A 513 14.64 9.23 40.62
C ASN A 513 14.71 7.79 41.17
N ALA A 514 15.89 7.17 41.07
CA ALA A 514 16.15 5.79 41.49
C ALA A 514 15.40 4.73 40.66
N SER A 515 14.87 5.06 39.51
CA SER A 515 14.29 4.09 38.57
C SER A 515 15.37 3.20 37.96
N THR A 516 15.13 1.90 37.91
CA THR A 516 15.99 0.94 37.21
C THR A 516 15.42 0.54 35.85
N VAL A 517 14.31 1.14 35.43
CA VAL A 517 13.62 0.85 34.17
C VAL A 517 14.32 1.57 33.01
N PRO A 518 14.69 0.85 31.95
CA PRO A 518 15.17 1.48 30.70
C PRO A 518 14.07 2.32 30.06
N LEU A 519 14.44 3.49 29.54
CA LEU A 519 13.50 4.37 28.83
C LEU A 519 13.63 4.19 27.30
N PRO A 520 12.53 4.35 26.55
CA PRO A 520 12.53 4.24 25.09
C PRO A 520 13.09 5.51 24.42
N TYR A 521 13.24 5.48 23.10
CA TYR A 521 13.56 6.62 22.23
C TYR A 521 14.86 7.36 22.57
N GLY A 522 15.83 6.65 23.17
CA GLY A 522 17.09 7.26 23.60
C GLY A 522 16.96 8.23 24.78
N LEU A 523 15.83 8.20 25.49
CA LEU A 523 15.65 9.01 26.72
C LEU A 523 16.69 8.59 27.77
N ASP A 524 17.40 9.58 28.32
CA ASP A 524 18.43 9.39 29.33
C ASP A 524 17.80 9.26 30.73
N PRO A 525 17.87 8.09 31.38
CA PRO A 525 17.34 7.89 32.72
C PRO A 525 18.01 8.78 33.79
N GLN A 526 19.22 9.31 33.51
CA GLN A 526 19.89 10.25 34.44
C GLN A 526 19.31 11.67 34.39
N ARG A 527 18.47 11.94 33.40
CA ARG A 527 17.82 13.25 33.18
C ARG A 527 16.31 13.19 33.29
N VAL A 528 15.73 12.06 32.92
CA VAL A 528 14.29 11.87 32.77
C VAL A 528 13.77 10.94 33.88
N PRO A 529 13.00 11.44 34.83
CA PRO A 529 12.38 10.62 35.85
C PRO A 529 11.18 9.85 35.28
N LEU A 530 10.90 8.69 35.88
CA LEU A 530 9.78 7.83 35.57
C LEU A 530 8.85 7.68 36.76
N ALA A 531 7.54 7.65 36.53
CA ALA A 531 6.51 7.27 37.47
C ALA A 531 5.56 6.25 36.85
N GLY A 532 5.35 5.10 37.49
CA GLY A 532 4.44 4.06 37.03
C GLY A 532 3.60 3.48 38.14
N SER A 533 2.41 2.95 37.80
CA SER A 533 1.42 2.40 38.73
C SER A 533 1.51 0.87 38.91
N TYR A 534 2.27 0.17 38.06
CA TYR A 534 2.37 -1.29 38.09
C TYR A 534 3.01 -1.81 39.37
N THR A 535 2.46 -2.87 39.91
CA THR A 535 3.07 -3.65 41.01
C THR A 535 3.05 -5.14 40.66
N THR A 536 4.00 -5.91 41.20
CA THR A 536 4.01 -7.37 41.06
C THR A 536 3.00 -8.10 41.94
N GLY A 537 2.37 -7.37 42.86
CA GLY A 537 1.39 -7.88 43.81
C GLY A 537 -0.04 -7.39 43.50
N ALA A 538 -0.83 -7.26 44.56
CA ALA A 538 -2.18 -6.70 44.46
C ALA A 538 -2.12 -5.27 43.92
N GLN A 539 -2.88 -5.01 42.86
CA GLN A 539 -2.99 -3.68 42.28
C GLN A 539 -3.77 -2.76 43.24
N GLN A 540 -3.44 -1.48 43.18
CA GLN A 540 -4.10 -0.45 43.98
C GLN A 540 -4.49 0.73 43.14
N GLN A 541 -5.52 1.46 43.55
CA GLN A 541 -5.86 2.71 42.88
C GLN A 541 -4.72 3.71 43.03
N SER A 542 -4.27 4.26 41.92
CA SER A 542 -3.10 5.11 41.87
C SER A 542 -3.43 6.48 41.27
N ARG A 543 -2.92 7.54 41.86
CA ARG A 543 -3.15 8.92 41.39
C ARG A 543 -1.88 9.73 41.47
N LEU A 544 -1.67 10.56 40.43
CA LEU A 544 -0.53 11.44 40.31
C LEU A 544 -1.00 12.75 39.67
N THR A 545 -0.61 13.86 40.28
CA THR A 545 -0.73 15.20 39.69
C THR A 545 0.62 15.87 39.82
N SER A 546 1.30 16.05 38.71
CA SER A 546 2.66 16.63 38.71
C SER A 546 2.66 18.08 39.16
N ALA A 547 3.85 18.62 39.46
CA ALA A 547 4.06 20.04 39.54
C ALA A 547 3.69 20.72 38.20
N TRP A 548 3.45 22.03 38.26
CA TRP A 548 3.30 22.83 37.06
C TRP A 548 4.67 22.99 36.37
N TYR A 549 4.70 22.77 35.05
CA TYR A 549 5.86 23.01 34.21
C TYR A 549 5.63 24.25 33.37
N GLN A 550 6.66 25.04 33.19
CA GLN A 550 6.61 26.28 32.43
C GLN A 550 6.40 25.97 30.93
N LEU A 551 5.31 26.43 30.36
CA LEU A 551 5.04 26.24 28.95
C LEU A 551 5.74 27.35 28.14
N PRO A 552 6.67 27.04 27.24
CA PRO A 552 7.28 28.02 26.38
C PRO A 552 6.25 28.66 25.44
N LYS A 553 6.55 29.85 24.89
CA LYS A 553 5.68 30.48 23.90
C LYS A 553 5.49 29.57 22.69
N ALA A 554 4.27 29.58 22.11
CA ALA A 554 3.97 28.81 20.93
C ALA A 554 4.69 29.39 19.71
N ASP A 555 5.31 28.55 18.91
CA ASP A 555 5.88 28.87 17.61
C ASP A 555 5.70 27.71 16.64
N ALA A 556 6.08 27.87 15.38
CA ALA A 556 5.89 26.89 14.33
C ALA A 556 6.75 25.62 14.50
N GLY A 557 7.92 25.75 15.16
CA GLY A 557 8.83 24.61 15.41
C GLY A 557 8.41 23.75 16.60
N HIS A 558 7.48 24.23 17.41
CA HIS A 558 7.07 23.59 18.66
C HIS A 558 5.53 23.41 18.76
N PRO A 559 4.89 22.67 17.84
CA PRO A 559 3.43 22.55 17.75
C PRO A 559 2.81 21.61 18.79
N LEU A 560 3.63 20.81 19.49
CA LEU A 560 3.19 19.76 20.41
C LEU A 560 3.76 19.91 21.81
N VAL A 561 3.00 19.42 22.78
CA VAL A 561 3.53 18.92 24.05
C VAL A 561 3.48 17.41 23.99
N VAL A 562 4.52 16.75 24.41
CA VAL A 562 4.66 15.28 24.35
C VAL A 562 4.92 14.73 25.75
N VAL A 563 4.23 13.64 26.09
CA VAL A 563 4.49 12.83 27.29
C VAL A 563 4.79 11.41 26.83
N THR A 564 5.99 10.91 27.10
CA THR A 564 6.30 9.51 26.83
C THR A 564 5.65 8.65 27.90
N ALA A 565 4.83 7.70 27.50
CA ALA A 565 4.00 6.90 28.39
C ALA A 565 3.88 5.45 27.92
N ALA A 566 3.51 4.57 28.85
CA ALA A 566 3.17 3.18 28.56
C ALA A 566 1.95 2.75 29.38
N GLY A 567 1.34 1.63 29.03
CA GLY A 567 0.18 1.08 29.72
C GLY A 567 -1.15 1.39 29.05
N THR A 568 -2.25 0.97 29.67
CA THR A 568 -3.61 1.10 29.11
C THR A 568 -4.16 2.50 29.34
N ILE A 569 -4.00 3.38 28.37
CA ILE A 569 -4.31 4.81 28.46
C ILE A 569 -5.51 5.15 27.57
N ALA A 570 -6.46 5.92 28.12
CA ALA A 570 -7.56 6.49 27.35
C ALA A 570 -7.04 7.63 26.48
N GLY A 571 -7.42 7.64 25.21
CA GLY A 571 -6.96 8.64 24.24
C GLY A 571 -7.93 8.83 23.10
N ASP A 572 -7.73 9.88 22.33
CA ASP A 572 -8.52 10.17 21.13
C ASP A 572 -7.66 10.15 19.88
N SER A 573 -8.16 9.51 18.84
CA SER A 573 -7.60 9.66 17.51
C SER A 573 -8.05 10.99 16.90
N ILE A 574 -7.40 11.45 15.85
CA ILE A 574 -7.82 12.65 15.11
C ILE A 574 -9.22 12.53 14.50
N LEU A 575 -9.71 11.31 14.31
CA LEU A 575 -11.06 11.03 13.84
C LEU A 575 -12.08 10.93 14.99
N HIS A 576 -11.71 11.37 16.20
CA HIS A 576 -12.54 11.30 17.41
C HIS A 576 -12.94 9.87 17.81
N HIS A 577 -12.14 8.89 17.46
CA HIS A 577 -12.28 7.54 17.99
C HIS A 577 -11.65 7.53 19.38
N HIS A 578 -12.48 7.39 20.40
CA HIS A 578 -12.04 7.29 21.78
C HIS A 578 -11.65 5.85 22.14
N THR A 579 -10.42 5.66 22.64
CA THR A 579 -9.94 4.39 23.19
C THR A 579 -10.16 4.38 24.70
N LYS A 580 -10.66 3.26 25.22
CA LYS A 580 -10.87 3.07 26.66
C LYS A 580 -9.55 2.76 27.35
N GLY A 581 -9.37 3.29 28.55
CA GLY A 581 -8.17 3.06 29.36
C GLY A 581 -8.19 3.90 30.62
N GLN A 582 -7.06 3.93 31.32
CA GLN A 582 -6.81 4.76 32.46
C GLN A 582 -6.55 6.21 32.05
N THR A 583 -6.70 7.15 32.94
CA THR A 583 -6.59 8.58 32.62
C THR A 583 -5.13 9.03 32.61
N VAL A 584 -4.69 9.56 31.47
CA VAL A 584 -3.50 10.43 31.38
C VAL A 584 -3.89 11.65 30.58
N VAL A 585 -3.94 12.80 31.22
CA VAL A 585 -4.32 14.07 30.59
C VAL A 585 -3.30 15.13 30.88
N LEU A 586 -3.21 16.12 30.00
CA LEU A 586 -2.41 17.32 30.21
C LEU A 586 -3.36 18.45 30.65
N GLU A 587 -3.19 18.91 31.89
CA GLU A 587 -3.91 20.07 32.41
C GLU A 587 -3.10 21.32 32.12
N PHE A 588 -3.73 22.34 31.55
CA PHE A 588 -3.08 23.62 31.29
C PHE A 588 -3.59 24.70 32.22
N GLY A 589 -2.72 25.66 32.52
CA GLY A 589 -2.98 26.73 33.46
C GLY A 589 -2.68 28.11 32.93
N LYS A 590 -3.41 29.07 33.46
CA LYS A 590 -3.27 30.50 33.19
C LYS A 590 -2.63 31.22 34.37
N PRO A 591 -2.07 32.42 34.18
CA PRO A 591 -1.55 33.22 35.27
C PRO A 591 -2.65 33.56 36.29
N GLY A 592 -2.34 33.32 37.58
CA GLY A 592 -3.18 33.70 38.70
C GLY A 592 -2.58 34.78 39.55
N PRO A 593 -3.30 35.25 40.61
CA PRO A 593 -2.82 36.25 41.53
C PRO A 593 -1.51 35.82 42.26
N GLY A 594 -0.59 36.71 42.47
CA GLY A 594 0.64 36.43 43.24
C GLY A 594 1.63 35.46 42.58
N GLY A 595 1.53 35.27 41.26
CA GLY A 595 2.41 34.33 40.54
C GLY A 595 1.95 32.86 40.60
N SER A 596 0.74 32.61 41.13
CA SER A 596 0.11 31.29 41.11
C SER A 596 -0.35 30.89 39.69
N VAL A 597 -0.59 29.60 39.48
CA VAL A 597 -1.17 29.06 38.25
C VAL A 597 -2.58 28.58 38.54
N LEU A 598 -3.55 29.07 37.78
CA LEU A 598 -4.93 28.65 37.88
C LEU A 598 -5.22 27.60 36.80
N PRO A 599 -5.74 26.38 37.15
CA PRO A 599 -6.17 25.39 36.17
C PRO A 599 -7.22 26.01 35.22
N ALA A 600 -7.04 25.84 33.92
CA ALA A 600 -7.89 26.44 32.90
C ALA A 600 -8.51 25.41 31.94
N GLY A 601 -8.09 24.16 32.02
CA GLY A 601 -8.66 23.05 31.23
C GLY A 601 -7.74 21.84 31.13
N ARG A 602 -8.22 20.79 30.48
CA ARG A 602 -7.52 19.53 30.29
C ARG A 602 -7.57 19.12 28.83
N LEU A 603 -6.53 18.49 28.34
CA LEU A 603 -6.46 17.87 27.05
C LEU A 603 -6.29 16.37 27.18
N THR A 604 -7.09 15.62 26.42
CA THR A 604 -6.91 14.19 26.20
C THR A 604 -5.80 14.00 25.14
N PRO A 605 -4.91 13.01 25.29
CA PRO A 605 -3.86 12.78 24.30
C PRO A 605 -4.41 12.22 22.99
N TYR A 606 -3.77 12.58 21.89
CA TYR A 606 -3.79 11.73 20.72
C TYR A 606 -2.87 10.53 20.98
N ASP A 607 -3.47 9.33 20.99
CA ASP A 607 -2.77 8.06 21.24
C ASP A 607 -2.97 7.12 20.05
N LEU A 608 -1.89 6.80 19.35
CA LEU A 608 -1.91 5.89 18.19
C LEU A 608 -2.11 4.42 18.59
N TYR A 609 -1.74 4.09 19.81
CA TYR A 609 -1.59 2.71 20.26
C TYR A 609 -2.55 2.32 21.41
N GLY A 610 -3.60 3.05 21.59
CA GLY A 610 -4.59 2.82 22.64
C GLY A 610 -5.22 1.42 22.64
N GLU A 611 -5.19 0.72 21.50
CA GLU A 611 -5.62 -0.68 21.36
C GLU A 611 -4.50 -1.70 21.71
N GLN A 612 -3.26 -1.24 21.93
CA GLN A 612 -2.10 -2.08 22.33
C GLN A 612 -1.43 -1.48 23.59
N PRO A 613 -2.01 -1.74 24.76
CA PRO A 613 -1.78 -0.93 25.95
C PRO A 613 -0.41 -1.04 26.58
N LYS A 614 0.42 -2.01 26.21
CA LYS A 614 1.63 -2.36 26.97
C LYS A 614 2.94 -1.83 26.35
N VAL A 615 2.87 -0.93 25.37
CA VAL A 615 4.07 -0.41 24.69
C VAL A 615 4.36 1.02 25.11
N TRP A 616 5.65 1.39 25.14
CA TRP A 616 6.08 2.76 25.25
C TRP A 616 5.72 3.53 23.98
N ARG A 617 5.10 4.71 24.14
CA ARG A 617 4.72 5.59 23.05
C ARG A 617 4.69 7.05 23.47
N ASN A 618 4.69 7.93 22.53
CA ASN A 618 4.59 9.36 22.73
C ASN A 618 3.13 9.82 22.66
N LEU A 619 2.53 10.15 23.81
CA LEU A 619 1.23 10.81 23.86
C LEU A 619 1.37 12.24 23.37
N ARG A 620 0.49 12.68 22.48
CA ARG A 620 0.59 13.94 21.75
C ARG A 620 -0.54 14.88 22.16
N PHE A 621 -0.17 16.12 22.52
CA PHE A 621 -1.11 17.15 22.90
C PHE A 621 -0.86 18.36 22.01
N ALA A 622 -1.82 18.67 21.13
CA ALA A 622 -1.65 19.76 20.17
C ALA A 622 -1.75 21.12 20.87
N ARG A 623 -0.73 21.95 20.71
CA ARG A 623 -0.71 23.30 21.30
C ARG A 623 -1.79 24.21 20.72
N SER A 624 -2.26 23.95 19.50
CA SER A 624 -3.38 24.65 18.89
C SER A 624 -4.71 24.47 19.64
N GLN A 625 -4.83 23.45 20.49
CA GLN A 625 -6.00 23.23 21.35
C GLN A 625 -5.89 23.93 22.70
N MET A 626 -4.75 24.52 23.01
CA MET A 626 -4.54 25.30 24.25
C MET A 626 -4.87 26.77 24.00
N PRO A 627 -5.43 27.47 25.00
CA PRO A 627 -5.59 28.91 24.91
C PRO A 627 -4.24 29.63 24.77
N ALA A 628 -4.20 30.75 24.04
CA ALA A 628 -3.00 31.51 23.80
C ALA A 628 -2.37 32.10 25.09
N ASP A 629 -3.15 32.26 26.16
CA ASP A 629 -2.72 32.72 27.48
C ASP A 629 -2.35 31.58 28.44
N ALA A 630 -2.26 30.34 27.98
CA ALA A 630 -1.74 29.23 28.78
C ALA A 630 -0.21 29.42 29.01
N VAL A 631 0.22 29.44 30.28
CA VAL A 631 1.62 29.64 30.68
C VAL A 631 2.26 28.43 31.31
N ALA A 632 1.46 27.43 31.68
CA ALA A 632 1.95 26.23 32.33
C ALA A 632 1.12 25.00 31.93
N VAL A 633 1.71 23.83 32.08
CA VAL A 633 1.06 22.53 31.97
C VAL A 633 1.47 21.60 33.11
N ARG A 634 0.63 20.63 33.42
CA ARG A 634 0.97 19.52 34.32
C ARG A 634 0.35 18.21 33.85
N VAL A 635 0.98 17.11 34.22
CA VAL A 635 0.47 15.77 33.92
C VAL A 635 -0.47 15.34 35.05
N VAL A 636 -1.65 14.88 34.72
CA VAL A 636 -2.58 14.24 35.63
C VAL A 636 -2.78 12.80 35.15
N ALA A 637 -2.40 11.86 36.01
CA ALA A 637 -2.50 10.43 35.72
C ALA A 637 -3.29 9.72 36.83
N GLU A 638 -4.30 8.95 36.43
CA GLU A 638 -5.13 8.19 37.35
C GLU A 638 -5.30 6.77 36.81
N ASP A 639 -4.87 5.79 37.61
CA ASP A 639 -5.09 4.38 37.39
C ASP A 639 -6.03 3.87 38.49
N LEU A 640 -7.28 3.64 38.13
CA LEU A 640 -8.32 3.19 39.03
C LEU A 640 -8.61 1.69 38.90
N SER A 641 -7.91 1.00 38.00
CA SER A 641 -8.04 -0.43 37.82
C SER A 641 -7.34 -1.22 38.95
N LEU A 642 -7.91 -2.36 39.22
CA LEU A 642 -7.31 -3.34 40.13
C LEU A 642 -6.84 -4.60 39.38
N THR A 643 -6.82 -4.53 38.05
CA THR A 643 -6.35 -5.64 37.22
C THR A 643 -4.86 -5.51 36.94
N LEU A 644 -4.16 -6.64 36.85
CA LEU A 644 -2.71 -6.67 36.61
C LEU A 644 -2.33 -6.14 35.22
N ASP A 645 -3.27 -6.19 34.30
CA ASP A 645 -3.06 -5.78 32.90
C ASP A 645 -3.28 -4.29 32.65
N ASP A 646 -3.99 -3.62 33.55
CA ASP A 646 -4.27 -2.19 33.45
C ASP A 646 -3.33 -1.41 34.39
N TRP A 647 -2.32 -0.83 33.83
CA TRP A 647 -1.33 0.02 34.50
C TRP A 647 -0.95 1.16 33.59
N ILE A 648 -0.36 2.21 34.11
CA ILE A 648 0.19 3.33 33.36
C ILE A 648 1.53 3.75 33.89
N ALA A 649 2.37 4.23 32.99
CA ALA A 649 3.64 4.87 33.32
C ALA A 649 3.82 6.14 32.49
N VAL A 650 4.41 7.17 33.09
CA VAL A 650 4.57 8.48 32.47
C VAL A 650 5.93 9.08 32.76
N THR A 651 6.42 9.89 31.84
CA THR A 651 7.58 10.79 32.00
C THR A 651 7.10 12.24 32.10
N PRO A 652 7.98 13.21 32.47
CA PRO A 652 7.63 14.63 32.41
C PRO A 652 7.24 15.09 31.00
N PRO A 653 6.45 16.14 30.90
CA PRO A 653 6.09 16.71 29.60
C PRO A 653 7.27 17.44 28.99
N ARG A 654 7.39 17.36 27.66
CA ARG A 654 8.38 18.12 26.89
C ARG A 654 7.76 18.80 25.68
N VAL A 655 8.39 19.83 25.20
CA VAL A 655 8.06 20.50 23.94
C VAL A 655 9.20 20.24 22.97
N PRO A 656 9.08 19.24 22.10
CA PRO A 656 10.16 18.86 21.21
C PRO A 656 10.40 19.93 20.13
N GLU A 657 11.66 20.17 19.79
CA GLU A 657 12.01 20.81 18.53
C GLU A 657 11.79 19.80 17.39
N LEU A 658 11.00 20.17 16.40
CA LEU A 658 10.65 19.30 15.29
C LEU A 658 11.21 19.85 13.98
N ARG A 659 11.75 18.96 13.17
CA ARG A 659 12.24 19.24 11.80
C ARG A 659 11.60 18.28 10.84
N SER A 660 11.41 18.68 9.57
CA SER A 660 10.91 17.73 8.57
C SER A 660 11.90 16.58 8.39
N LEU A 661 11.41 15.42 7.99
CA LEU A 661 12.26 14.27 7.70
C LEU A 661 13.27 14.60 6.60
N GLN A 662 12.83 15.42 5.60
CA GLN A 662 13.71 15.90 4.55
C GLN A 662 14.85 16.76 5.11
N GLU A 663 14.57 17.66 6.05
CA GLU A 663 15.63 18.47 6.70
C GLU A 663 16.57 17.62 7.56
N TYR A 664 16.03 16.58 8.21
CA TYR A 664 16.78 15.74 9.13
C TYR A 664 17.70 14.73 8.41
N ILE A 665 17.18 14.02 7.41
CA ILE A 665 17.93 12.99 6.68
C ILE A 665 18.62 13.59 5.44
N GLY A 666 17.91 14.48 4.71
CA GLY A 666 18.34 14.99 3.42
C GLY A 666 18.26 13.93 2.32
N SER A 667 18.87 14.26 1.17
CA SER A 667 18.81 13.41 -0.04
C SER A 667 20.12 12.66 -0.31
N LYS A 668 21.09 12.66 0.62
CA LYS A 668 22.42 12.04 0.42
C LYS A 668 22.70 10.88 1.37
N GLN A 669 21.95 10.76 2.45
CA GLN A 669 22.17 9.68 3.40
C GLN A 669 21.59 8.37 2.85
N PRO A 670 22.32 7.25 2.93
CA PRO A 670 21.81 5.96 2.49
C PRO A 670 20.65 5.50 3.40
N VAL A 671 19.52 5.20 2.79
CA VAL A 671 18.30 4.77 3.48
C VAL A 671 17.91 3.37 3.02
N LEU A 672 17.64 2.49 3.97
CA LEU A 672 16.90 1.26 3.70
C LEU A 672 15.42 1.62 3.59
N MET A 673 14.93 1.69 2.36
CA MET A 673 13.56 2.09 2.09
C MET A 673 12.72 0.86 1.75
N ASP A 674 11.67 0.61 2.50
CA ASP A 674 10.74 -0.45 2.19
C ASP A 674 10.00 -0.12 0.89
N TRP A 675 9.79 -1.10 0.03
CA TRP A 675 9.21 -0.86 -1.30
C TRP A 675 7.85 -0.15 -1.25
N ALA A 676 7.06 -0.42 -0.21
CA ALA A 676 5.73 0.16 -0.06
C ALA A 676 5.73 1.67 0.15
N VAL A 677 6.84 2.25 0.64
CA VAL A 677 6.95 3.69 0.93
C VAL A 677 7.68 4.47 -0.16
N GLY A 678 8.35 3.79 -1.09
CA GLY A 678 9.27 4.42 -2.04
C GLY A 678 8.72 5.60 -2.81
N LEU A 679 7.45 5.55 -3.23
CA LEU A 679 6.79 6.68 -3.92
C LEU A 679 6.41 7.85 -3.00
N ALA A 680 6.36 7.63 -1.70
CA ALA A 680 6.01 8.66 -0.73
C ALA A 680 7.25 9.45 -0.24
N PHE A 681 8.46 8.94 -0.53
CA PHE A 681 9.74 9.53 -0.12
C PHE A 681 10.70 9.63 -1.31
N PRO A 682 10.36 10.41 -2.35
CA PRO A 682 11.11 10.43 -3.60
C PRO A 682 12.51 11.04 -3.47
N CYS A 683 12.74 11.92 -2.50
CA CYS A 683 14.01 12.62 -2.32
C CYS A 683 15.05 11.82 -1.50
N GLN A 684 14.65 10.75 -0.79
CA GLN A 684 15.57 9.95 -0.01
C GLN A 684 16.32 8.98 -0.91
N GLN A 685 17.63 8.90 -0.72
CA GLN A 685 18.49 8.02 -1.50
C GLN A 685 18.43 6.59 -0.95
N PRO A 686 17.95 5.60 -1.71
CA PRO A 686 18.06 4.20 -1.33
C PRO A 686 19.54 3.80 -1.22
N MET A 687 19.87 2.98 -0.21
CA MET A 687 21.21 2.42 -0.06
C MET A 687 21.63 1.69 -1.32
N LEU A 688 22.90 1.82 -1.69
CA LEU A 688 23.47 1.13 -2.84
C LEU A 688 23.82 -0.31 -2.48
N HIS A 689 23.61 -1.22 -3.44
CA HIS A 689 24.09 -2.58 -3.36
C HIS A 689 24.48 -3.04 -4.75
N VAL A 690 25.77 -3.27 -4.95
CA VAL A 690 26.36 -3.55 -6.25
C VAL A 690 27.38 -4.69 -6.08
N TYR A 691 27.34 -5.66 -6.98
CA TYR A 691 28.28 -6.79 -7.02
C TYR A 691 28.41 -7.57 -5.69
N GLY A 692 27.30 -7.74 -4.98
CA GLY A 692 27.27 -8.44 -3.70
C GLY A 692 27.72 -7.60 -2.50
N VAL A 693 28.09 -6.35 -2.70
CA VAL A 693 28.45 -5.43 -1.64
C VAL A 693 27.31 -4.43 -1.41
N THR A 694 26.92 -4.29 -0.15
CA THR A 694 25.84 -3.40 0.27
C THR A 694 26.41 -2.22 1.03
N GLU A 695 26.00 -1.01 0.64
CA GLU A 695 26.23 0.18 1.44
C GLU A 695 25.49 0.03 2.79
N ILE A 696 26.12 0.43 3.88
CA ILE A 696 25.50 0.38 5.20
C ILE A 696 24.47 1.53 5.30
N PRO A 697 23.18 1.23 5.39
CA PRO A 697 22.17 2.27 5.53
C PRO A 697 22.27 2.93 6.91
N LYS A 698 22.06 4.24 6.97
CA LYS A 698 22.01 4.99 8.23
C LYS A 698 20.60 5.07 8.81
N PHE A 699 19.61 4.96 7.96
CA PHE A 699 18.21 5.04 8.33
C PHE A 699 17.39 3.97 7.62
N ARG A 700 16.27 3.59 8.22
CA ARG A 700 15.20 2.83 7.58
C ARG A 700 13.89 3.60 7.65
N ILE A 701 13.20 3.68 6.53
CA ILE A 701 11.82 4.18 6.43
C ILE A 701 10.92 2.99 6.14
N THR A 702 10.01 2.69 7.07
CA THR A 702 9.08 1.58 6.95
C THR A 702 7.65 2.08 6.95
N PRO A 703 6.71 1.35 6.31
CA PRO A 703 5.31 1.64 6.49
C PRO A 703 4.87 1.38 7.94
N ASP A 704 3.69 1.84 8.26
CA ASP A 704 3.04 1.63 9.53
C ASP A 704 3.10 0.18 10.01
N TYR A 705 3.62 -0.01 11.21
CA TYR A 705 3.85 -1.34 11.79
C TYR A 705 2.59 -1.95 12.41
N ASN A 706 1.67 -1.12 12.90
CA ASN A 706 0.48 -1.56 13.61
C ASN A 706 -0.75 -1.73 12.73
N ALA A 707 -0.56 -1.70 11.45
CA ALA A 707 -1.62 -1.70 10.45
C ALA A 707 -2.39 -3.01 10.30
N LYS A 708 -2.74 -3.71 11.37
CA LYS A 708 -3.74 -4.79 11.27
C LYS A 708 -5.07 -4.32 10.67
N LYS A 709 -5.33 -3.02 10.70
CA LYS A 709 -6.52 -2.37 10.13
C LYS A 709 -6.16 -1.29 9.12
N GLN A 710 -4.90 -0.96 8.96
CA GLN A 710 -4.41 -0.01 7.98
C GLN A 710 -3.74 -0.75 6.83
N ASP A 711 -3.38 -0.05 5.85
CA ASP A 711 -3.25 -0.48 4.50
C ASP A 711 -1.84 -0.91 4.13
N THR A 712 -0.99 -1.09 5.12
CA THR A 712 0.40 -1.37 4.89
C THR A 712 0.82 -2.63 5.58
N ASP A 713 1.51 -3.46 4.86
CA ASP A 713 2.04 -4.70 5.35
C ASP A 713 3.55 -4.54 5.55
N THR A 714 4.01 -4.77 6.76
CA THR A 714 5.43 -4.81 7.12
C THR A 714 6.08 -6.14 6.75
N TRP A 715 5.59 -6.81 5.72
CA TRP A 715 6.11 -8.10 5.28
C TRP A 715 7.62 -8.08 4.94
N GLN A 716 8.21 -6.90 4.80
CA GLN A 716 9.65 -6.73 4.61
C GLN A 716 10.48 -6.82 5.90
N ASP A 717 9.85 -7.02 7.06
CA ASP A 717 10.57 -7.20 8.31
C ASP A 717 11.07 -8.64 8.50
N GLY A 718 12.30 -8.78 9.01
CA GLY A 718 12.91 -10.04 9.36
C GLY A 718 12.90 -11.04 8.20
N VAL A 719 12.60 -12.28 8.50
CA VAL A 719 12.58 -13.37 7.51
C VAL A 719 11.51 -13.18 6.42
N ASN A 720 10.45 -12.45 6.70
CA ASN A 720 9.39 -12.18 5.73
C ASN A 720 9.81 -11.12 4.70
N GLY A 721 10.75 -10.26 5.06
CA GLY A 721 11.31 -9.23 4.20
C GLY A 721 12.37 -9.75 3.21
N GLY A 722 12.71 -11.03 3.29
CA GLY A 722 13.77 -11.59 2.49
C GLY A 722 15.10 -10.87 2.75
N LEU A 723 15.81 -10.50 1.69
CA LEU A 723 17.12 -9.85 1.81
C LEU A 723 17.07 -8.46 2.44
N LEU A 724 15.98 -7.72 2.29
CA LEU A 724 15.81 -6.40 2.92
C LEU A 724 15.66 -6.54 4.44
N GLY A 725 14.95 -7.55 4.90
CA GLY A 725 14.84 -7.85 6.32
C GLY A 725 16.16 -8.29 6.96
N ILE A 726 17.02 -8.99 6.22
CA ILE A 726 18.35 -9.40 6.71
C ILE A 726 19.24 -8.20 7.03
N THR A 727 19.18 -7.14 6.23
CA THR A 727 19.94 -5.92 6.51
C THR A 727 19.59 -5.33 7.88
N ASP A 728 18.32 -5.30 8.22
CA ASP A 728 17.84 -4.84 9.52
C ASP A 728 18.33 -5.73 10.69
N LEU A 729 18.53 -7.03 10.44
CA LEU A 729 19.04 -7.96 11.43
C LEU A 729 20.56 -7.81 11.74
N LEU A 730 21.30 -7.17 10.83
CA LEU A 730 22.76 -6.99 10.97
C LEU A 730 23.14 -5.65 11.59
N LEU A 731 22.16 -4.82 11.91
CA LEU A 731 22.36 -3.48 12.47
C LEU A 731 21.54 -3.32 13.75
N ARG A 732 21.95 -2.41 14.60
CA ARG A 732 21.16 -2.02 15.77
C ARG A 732 20.21 -0.88 15.36
N ALA A 733 18.92 -1.14 15.38
CA ALA A 733 17.91 -0.16 15.03
C ALA A 733 17.40 0.61 16.26
N HIS A 734 17.37 1.93 16.15
CA HIS A 734 16.74 2.81 17.15
C HIS A 734 15.58 3.54 16.52
N VAL A 735 14.39 3.40 17.10
CA VAL A 735 13.22 4.14 16.63
C VAL A 735 13.35 5.60 16.99
N MET A 736 13.14 6.45 16.00
CA MET A 736 13.07 7.89 16.16
C MET A 736 11.63 8.32 16.47
N SER A 737 11.48 9.26 17.38
CA SER A 737 10.18 9.90 17.63
C SER A 737 9.79 10.74 16.42
N THR A 738 8.65 10.42 15.80
CA THR A 738 8.17 11.12 14.62
C THR A 738 6.66 11.39 14.69
N TYR A 739 6.24 12.40 13.93
CA TYR A 739 4.86 12.88 13.94
C TYR A 739 4.44 13.29 12.54
N LEU A 740 3.19 13.05 12.13
CA LEU A 740 2.67 13.63 10.90
C LEU A 740 2.15 15.03 11.19
N SER A 741 2.66 16.01 10.45
CA SER A 741 2.33 17.42 10.62
C SER A 741 0.82 17.66 10.56
N HIS A 742 0.27 18.29 11.59
CA HIS A 742 -1.16 18.59 11.75
C HIS A 742 -2.11 17.39 11.78
N ASP A 743 -1.62 16.16 11.65
CA ASP A 743 -2.40 14.92 11.77
C ASP A 743 -1.87 14.06 12.92
N TRP A 744 -1.88 14.63 14.11
CA TRP A 744 -1.19 14.09 15.29
C TRP A 744 -1.69 12.74 15.76
N GLY A 745 -2.89 12.36 15.40
CA GLY A 745 -3.49 11.06 15.71
C GLY A 745 -3.26 9.99 14.66
N ARG A 746 -2.45 10.26 13.63
CA ARG A 746 -2.18 9.31 12.56
C ARG A 746 -0.83 8.64 12.70
N ASP A 747 -0.83 7.33 12.51
CA ASP A 747 0.37 6.56 12.26
C ASP A 747 0.70 6.63 10.76
N TRP A 748 1.87 7.19 10.43
CA TRP A 748 2.33 7.34 9.05
C TRP A 748 3.34 6.25 8.66
N GLY A 749 3.88 5.54 9.64
CA GLY A 749 5.01 4.63 9.52
C GLY A 749 6.06 4.90 10.59
N SER A 750 7.27 4.44 10.40
CA SER A 750 8.35 4.71 11.35
C SER A 750 9.67 5.02 10.66
N LEU A 751 10.46 5.86 11.32
CA LEU A 751 11.84 6.14 11.00
C LEU A 751 12.73 5.44 12.03
N ARG A 752 13.67 4.62 11.57
CA ARG A 752 14.70 3.99 12.41
C ARG A 752 16.06 4.52 12.03
N LYS A 753 16.88 4.77 13.04
CA LYS A 753 18.30 5.08 12.87
C LYS A 753 19.11 3.82 13.15
N PHE A 754 20.08 3.53 12.30
CA PHE A 754 20.93 2.36 12.44
C PHE A 754 22.28 2.72 13.02
N ASP A 755 22.75 1.89 13.96
CA ASP A 755 24.12 1.80 14.40
C ASP A 755 24.68 0.42 14.01
N THR A 756 25.97 0.36 13.69
CA THR A 756 26.63 -0.92 13.39
C THR A 756 26.82 -1.73 14.66
N LEU A 757 26.60 -3.05 14.59
CA LEU A 757 26.87 -3.96 15.71
C LEU A 757 28.39 -4.15 15.94
N VAL A 758 29.16 -4.03 14.86
CA VAL A 758 30.59 -4.15 14.85
C VAL A 758 31.17 -2.94 14.11
N ASP A 759 32.15 -2.30 14.70
CA ASP A 759 32.87 -1.24 14.02
C ASP A 759 33.77 -1.86 12.95
N ALA A 760 33.39 -1.67 11.69
CA ALA A 760 34.11 -2.17 10.54
C ALA A 760 34.21 -1.07 9.46
N PRO A 761 35.34 -0.96 8.77
CA PRO A 761 35.45 -0.04 7.65
C PRO A 761 34.50 -0.42 6.53
N PRO A 762 33.99 0.53 5.73
CA PRO A 762 33.24 0.24 4.52
C PRO A 762 34.03 -0.66 3.58
N ALA A 763 33.35 -1.54 2.86
CA ALA A 763 34.01 -2.38 1.86
C ALA A 763 34.51 -1.52 0.70
N GLU A 764 35.76 -1.72 0.30
CA GLU A 764 36.33 -1.12 -0.88
C GLU A 764 36.07 -2.02 -2.09
N LEU A 765 35.59 -1.43 -3.19
CA LEU A 765 35.35 -2.14 -4.44
C LEU A 765 36.43 -1.79 -5.45
N ASP A 766 37.19 -2.80 -5.86
CA ASP A 766 38.04 -2.75 -7.04
C ASP A 766 37.29 -3.38 -8.22
N LEU A 767 36.83 -2.55 -9.14
CA LEU A 767 36.00 -2.96 -10.27
C LEU A 767 36.85 -3.10 -11.53
N GLY A 768 36.77 -4.28 -12.15
CA GLY A 768 37.37 -4.58 -13.43
C GLY A 768 36.41 -5.26 -14.37
N THR A 769 36.80 -5.39 -15.62
CA THR A 769 36.10 -6.16 -16.64
C THR A 769 36.93 -7.32 -17.10
N ALA A 770 36.34 -8.50 -17.22
CA ALA A 770 36.96 -9.68 -17.80
C ALA A 770 36.05 -10.28 -18.87
N THR A 771 36.63 -10.76 -19.94
CA THR A 771 35.89 -11.44 -21.01
C THR A 771 36.17 -12.95 -20.93
N HIS A 772 35.10 -13.71 -20.86
CA HIS A 772 35.18 -15.18 -20.80
C HIS A 772 34.44 -15.77 -22.00
N PHE A 773 34.98 -16.88 -22.54
CA PHE A 773 34.30 -17.64 -23.58
C PHE A 773 33.46 -18.77 -22.97
N GLY A 774 32.31 -19.05 -23.58
CA GLY A 774 31.41 -20.11 -23.20
C GLY A 774 30.46 -19.74 -22.04
N TRP A 775 30.07 -20.73 -21.31
CA TRP A 775 29.14 -20.60 -20.19
C TRP A 775 29.91 -20.31 -18.88
N TRP A 776 30.31 -19.09 -18.69
CA TRP A 776 30.98 -18.68 -17.46
C TRP A 776 29.98 -18.30 -16.37
N SER A 777 30.32 -18.62 -15.13
CA SER A 777 29.55 -18.24 -13.94
C SER A 777 30.52 -17.87 -12.82
N PRO A 778 30.20 -16.87 -11.98
CA PRO A 778 30.99 -16.52 -10.79
C PRO A 778 30.99 -17.62 -9.72
N GLY A 779 30.25 -18.70 -9.93
CA GLY A 779 30.04 -19.76 -8.95
C GLY A 779 28.72 -19.66 -8.19
N GLU A 780 28.44 -20.65 -7.37
CA GLU A 780 27.22 -20.70 -6.57
C GLU A 780 27.34 -19.81 -5.34
N ILE A 781 26.28 -19.05 -5.06
CA ILE A 781 26.13 -18.36 -3.80
C ILE A 781 25.58 -19.34 -2.77
N ARG A 782 26.38 -19.66 -1.77
CA ARG A 782 25.99 -20.58 -0.70
C ARG A 782 25.30 -19.84 0.41
N ILE A 783 23.97 -19.89 0.42
CA ILE A 783 23.17 -19.45 1.56
C ILE A 783 22.98 -20.69 2.45
N LYS A 784 23.51 -20.63 3.65
CA LYS A 784 23.08 -21.57 4.69
C LYS A 784 21.79 -21.02 5.28
N PRO A 785 20.68 -21.78 5.25
CA PRO A 785 19.42 -21.36 5.87
C PRO A 785 19.59 -21.19 7.38
#